data_56f134a06c2fd21eb6ea1ffa8eeb1e02
#
_entry.id   56f134a06c2fd21eb6ea1ffa8eeb1e02
#
_cell.length_a   1.000
_cell.length_b   1.000
_cell.length_c   1.000
_cell.angle_alpha   90.00
_cell.angle_beta   90.00
_cell.angle_gamma   90.00
#
_symmetry.space_group_name_H-M   'P 1'
#
loop_
_entity.id
_entity.type
_entity.pdbx_description
1 polymer ?
#
loop_
_entity_poly.entity_id
_entity_poly.type
_entity_poly.pdbx_seq_one_letter_code
_entity_poly.pdbx_strand_id
1 'polypeptide(L)'
;MRTKYKFDSRGTDGFVRMSWDEATTYLAKGLIAIAGTYSGAEGRRRLIEKDGYPEDMLEHWEEAGTRTMKLGSSLPLHGIIGKFGVFRMANLLGLLDAHVRGVGPDHAKGAREWSEYTWRGDQAPGQPFVHGLQTSDIDLNDLRFTKFTVQVGKNLVENKMPEAHWLIELMERGGRIAVIAPEYNPTATKADYWISVRPGLSDTAIFLGVTRMLMEQRWYDEDFVKKFTDFPLLVRTDTLKRLRPQEVIRGYRNADISKGPSFVIQGMTAEQRERVGDFVVRDARSGALVPISRDDVGKQFAAKGIDPALEWRGRVTLIDGSVVEAMTVWEMYKIHLRDYDLDTVADICGAPKDLIEQLAKDFGRRFWDPDFVGKPREAYPIAIHYGEGINHYFHATLHNRATLLPLLLVGSIGIPGSGAHTWAGNYKGALFQGSSWSGPGVGGAYVKEDPFNQILDPVAPVRAENVRELLHGEEMSYWGMGDRPFIVDTPGAGRKAFTGKTHMPSPTKVIWYNNANLLNQAKWIYHLLVNVNPKIDLIVDQQVEWTGSAEYSDVVLPANTWLEFQTLECGGSCSNPFLQIWGGSGIKPLYDSKDDGMIFALVSAKLADLTGDKRFRDHWKFMLEGRPEVYLDRVLANSTTTKGYTVADIMAGKYGEPGAALMLFRTYPRVSFYEQVYDSIPFYTDTGRLCAYTDIPEAIEYGENLVVHREAPEATPYLPNVIVSTSPYVRPNNYGVDPVMLQREVIDADLRAVANNKLPWSEVKKTVNPLWREGYTFYCMTPKSRHTTHSSWATVDWNWIWSTNFGDPYRMDKRQPGVGDWQVHMNPQAAKKLGIEDGDYIYVDANPADRPYAGWKQSDPRYKAFRLLTRVKYNPAYPANTVMTKHSAWIATERTVKAHESRPDGRALAADTGYQSNFRYGSHQSVTRGWAPPMHQTDSLFHKKVGSMGFVFGFDVDNHAVNTVPKETLVRVVKAEPGGRDGKSVWEPARSGYTPGHENETMTRYLAGNLTKVRGAR
;
A
#
# COMPACT_ATOMS: atom_id res chain seq x y z
N MET A 1 -29.44 -18.50 17.25
CA MET A 1 -29.30 -17.99 15.91
C MET A 1 -28.80 -19.04 14.93
N ARG A 2 -27.64 -19.65 15.13
CA ARG A 2 -27.07 -20.67 14.22
C ARG A 2 -27.98 -21.85 13.86
N THR A 3 -28.95 -22.19 14.66
CA THR A 3 -29.91 -23.27 14.38
C THR A 3 -31.00 -22.88 13.37
N LYS A 4 -31.17 -21.60 13.12
CA LYS A 4 -32.23 -21.11 12.22
C LYS A 4 -31.71 -20.34 10.99
N TYR A 5 -30.53 -19.75 11.11
CA TYR A 5 -29.92 -18.96 10.04
C TYR A 5 -28.92 -19.79 9.24
N LYS A 6 -29.04 -19.75 7.92
CA LYS A 6 -28.16 -20.46 7.00
C LYS A 6 -27.09 -19.49 6.50
N PHE A 7 -25.91 -19.50 7.12
CA PHE A 7 -24.81 -18.64 6.75
C PHE A 7 -24.30 -18.86 5.31
N ASP A 8 -24.56 -20.02 4.75
CA ASP A 8 -24.27 -20.37 3.37
C ASP A 8 -25.26 -19.77 2.37
N SER A 9 -26.38 -19.23 2.84
CA SER A 9 -27.35 -18.53 2.00
C SER A 9 -27.03 -17.05 1.78
N ARG A 10 -25.99 -16.52 2.44
CA ARG A 10 -25.51 -15.15 2.19
C ARG A 10 -25.23 -14.92 0.71
N GLY A 11 -25.67 -13.79 0.18
CA GLY A 11 -25.57 -13.47 -1.24
C GLY A 11 -26.69 -14.03 -2.11
N THR A 12 -27.51 -14.97 -1.60
CA THR A 12 -28.59 -15.61 -2.35
C THR A 12 -29.98 -15.42 -1.78
N ASP A 13 -30.10 -15.15 -0.48
CA ASP A 13 -31.38 -14.91 0.17
C ASP A 13 -31.83 -13.43 0.12
N GLY A 14 -33.04 -13.16 0.66
CA GLY A 14 -33.62 -11.81 0.63
C GLY A 14 -33.18 -10.91 1.77
N PHE A 15 -33.27 -9.60 1.56
CA PHE A 15 -33.11 -8.58 2.60
C PHE A 15 -34.47 -8.04 3.03
N VAL A 16 -34.55 -7.72 4.32
CA VAL A 16 -35.75 -7.10 4.93
C VAL A 16 -35.35 -5.70 5.38
N ARG A 17 -36.15 -4.71 4.98
CA ARG A 17 -35.99 -3.35 5.47
C ARG A 17 -36.41 -3.26 6.91
N MET A 18 -35.60 -2.60 7.75
CA MET A 18 -35.91 -2.35 9.16
C MET A 18 -35.57 -0.89 9.54
N SER A 19 -36.13 -0.45 10.65
CA SER A 19 -35.82 0.87 11.20
C SER A 19 -34.40 0.90 11.77
N TRP A 20 -33.87 2.11 11.93
CA TRP A 20 -32.57 2.28 12.59
C TRP A 20 -32.59 1.76 14.03
N ASP A 21 -33.70 1.92 14.73
CA ASP A 21 -33.85 1.41 16.09
C ASP A 21 -33.76 -0.10 16.15
N GLU A 22 -34.46 -0.80 15.24
CA GLU A 22 -34.38 -2.25 15.12
C GLU A 22 -33.02 -2.73 14.71
N ALA A 23 -32.42 -2.13 13.68
CA ALA A 23 -31.11 -2.52 13.15
C ALA A 23 -29.99 -2.34 14.21
N THR A 24 -29.97 -1.20 14.87
CA THR A 24 -28.95 -0.92 15.90
C THR A 24 -29.16 -1.76 17.17
N THR A 25 -30.40 -2.06 17.51
CA THR A 25 -30.72 -2.99 18.61
C THR A 25 -30.30 -4.41 18.26
N TYR A 26 -30.55 -4.85 17.01
CA TYR A 26 -30.11 -6.16 16.55
C TYR A 26 -28.57 -6.28 16.59
N LEU A 27 -27.86 -5.27 16.08
CA LEU A 27 -26.40 -5.22 16.12
C LEU A 27 -25.86 -5.26 17.54
N ALA A 28 -26.35 -4.41 18.41
CA ALA A 28 -25.88 -4.35 19.80
C ALA A 28 -26.09 -5.70 20.53
N LYS A 29 -27.25 -6.32 20.36
CA LYS A 29 -27.52 -7.66 20.88
C LYS A 29 -26.60 -8.72 20.29
N GLY A 30 -26.32 -8.65 18.99
CA GLY A 30 -25.40 -9.54 18.30
C GLY A 30 -23.97 -9.42 18.83
N LEU A 31 -23.48 -8.19 18.99
CA LEU A 31 -22.13 -7.94 19.57
C LEU A 31 -22.02 -8.47 21.02
N ILE A 32 -23.01 -8.20 21.86
CA ILE A 32 -23.05 -8.73 23.24
C ILE A 32 -23.05 -10.26 23.24
N ALA A 33 -23.90 -10.87 22.45
CA ALA A 33 -24.01 -12.33 22.37
C ALA A 33 -22.72 -12.99 21.85
N ILE A 34 -22.09 -12.42 20.85
CA ILE A 34 -20.84 -12.95 20.28
C ILE A 34 -19.69 -12.76 21.27
N ALA A 35 -19.58 -11.58 21.91
CA ALA A 35 -18.61 -11.36 22.95
C ALA A 35 -18.72 -12.41 24.06
N GLY A 36 -19.95 -12.64 24.56
CA GLY A 36 -20.18 -13.65 25.61
C GLY A 36 -19.89 -15.09 25.15
N THR A 37 -20.28 -15.41 23.91
CA THR A 37 -20.13 -16.78 23.37
C THR A 37 -18.67 -17.20 23.23
N TYR A 38 -17.81 -16.28 22.90
CA TYR A 38 -16.41 -16.57 22.58
C TYR A 38 -15.41 -16.04 23.64
N SER A 39 -15.87 -15.82 24.86
CA SER A 39 -15.01 -15.43 25.97
C SER A 39 -14.71 -16.58 26.91
N GLY A 40 -13.54 -16.53 27.57
CA GLY A 40 -13.11 -17.46 28.61
C GLY A 40 -12.95 -18.90 28.15
N ALA A 41 -12.89 -19.82 29.10
CA ALA A 41 -12.65 -21.24 28.84
C ALA A 41 -13.72 -21.89 27.91
N GLU A 42 -14.98 -21.54 28.09
CA GLU A 42 -16.07 -22.03 27.21
C GLU A 42 -15.94 -21.49 25.78
N GLY A 43 -15.55 -20.22 25.63
CA GLY A 43 -15.23 -19.63 24.32
C GLY A 43 -14.08 -20.36 23.64
N ARG A 44 -13.01 -20.67 24.40
CA ARG A 44 -11.88 -21.47 23.91
C ARG A 44 -12.33 -22.83 23.39
N ARG A 45 -13.05 -23.57 24.24
CA ARG A 45 -13.57 -24.89 23.90
C ARG A 45 -14.42 -24.83 22.60
N ARG A 46 -15.26 -23.83 22.49
CA ARG A 46 -16.14 -23.65 21.33
C ARG A 46 -15.36 -23.36 20.04
N LEU A 47 -14.37 -22.49 20.11
CA LEU A 47 -13.53 -22.16 18.97
C LEU A 47 -12.75 -23.39 18.47
N ILE A 48 -12.22 -24.19 19.39
CA ILE A 48 -11.44 -25.39 19.03
C ILE A 48 -12.35 -26.54 18.58
N GLU A 49 -13.29 -26.97 19.43
CA GLU A 49 -14.04 -28.19 19.20
C GLU A 49 -15.17 -28.04 18.16
N LYS A 50 -15.87 -26.90 18.14
CA LYS A 50 -16.98 -26.68 17.21
C LYS A 50 -16.59 -26.03 15.92
N ASP A 51 -15.72 -25.01 16.01
CA ASP A 51 -15.36 -24.19 14.86
C ASP A 51 -14.05 -24.66 14.21
N GLY A 52 -13.33 -25.59 14.85
CA GLY A 52 -12.16 -26.26 14.31
C GLY A 52 -10.91 -25.36 14.19
N TYR A 53 -10.82 -24.33 15.02
CA TYR A 53 -9.62 -23.50 15.06
C TYR A 53 -8.49 -24.24 15.79
N PRO A 54 -7.29 -24.31 15.21
CA PRO A 54 -6.13 -24.81 15.92
C PRO A 54 -5.79 -23.95 17.13
N GLU A 55 -5.27 -24.60 18.17
CA GLU A 55 -5.03 -23.97 19.47
C GLU A 55 -4.07 -22.75 19.38
N ASP A 56 -3.05 -22.86 18.57
CA ASP A 56 -2.08 -21.78 18.35
C ASP A 56 -2.63 -20.60 17.53
N MET A 57 -3.78 -20.73 16.89
CA MET A 57 -4.51 -19.60 16.32
C MET A 57 -5.24 -18.74 17.38
N LEU A 58 -5.17 -19.12 18.64
CA LEU A 58 -5.76 -18.34 19.73
C LEU A 58 -4.73 -17.54 20.54
N GLU A 59 -3.50 -17.47 20.09
CA GLU A 59 -2.40 -16.81 20.81
C GLU A 59 -2.73 -15.36 21.23
N HIS A 60 -3.37 -14.59 20.38
CA HIS A 60 -3.77 -13.20 20.68
C HIS A 60 -5.27 -13.02 20.87
N TRP A 61 -5.99 -14.08 21.01
CA TRP A 61 -7.39 -14.01 21.37
C TRP A 61 -7.61 -13.55 22.82
N GLU A 62 -6.65 -13.84 23.71
CA GLU A 62 -6.58 -13.34 25.09
C GLU A 62 -7.85 -13.60 25.90
N GLU A 63 -8.53 -14.69 25.62
CA GLU A 63 -9.79 -15.11 26.24
C GLU A 63 -10.94 -14.11 26.10
N ALA A 64 -10.81 -13.13 25.24
CA ALA A 64 -11.79 -12.07 25.01
C ALA A 64 -12.57 -12.29 23.72
N GLY A 65 -13.86 -12.47 23.82
CA GLY A 65 -14.71 -12.65 22.65
C GLY A 65 -14.73 -11.43 21.72
N THR A 66 -14.47 -10.25 22.25
CA THR A 66 -14.30 -9.01 21.46
C THR A 66 -13.11 -9.07 20.51
N ARG A 67 -12.07 -9.85 20.83
CA ARG A 67 -10.93 -10.08 19.95
C ARG A 67 -11.29 -10.86 18.68
N THR A 68 -12.42 -11.52 18.65
CA THR A 68 -12.94 -12.17 17.44
C THR A 68 -13.70 -11.21 16.53
N MET A 69 -13.84 -9.95 16.93
CA MET A 69 -14.53 -8.91 16.18
C MET A 69 -13.51 -8.09 15.40
N LYS A 70 -13.72 -7.95 14.11
CA LYS A 70 -12.84 -7.27 13.18
C LYS A 70 -13.56 -6.12 12.50
N LEU A 71 -13.13 -4.90 12.81
CA LEU A 71 -13.68 -3.68 12.27
C LEU A 71 -12.70 -3.13 11.23
N GLY A 72 -13.16 -2.98 10.00
CA GLY A 72 -12.32 -2.56 8.89
C GLY A 72 -12.80 -1.27 8.26
N SER A 73 -11.89 -0.35 8.02
CA SER A 73 -12.16 0.84 7.22
C SER A 73 -11.43 0.78 5.89
N SER A 74 -12.10 1.22 4.84
CA SER A 74 -11.38 1.75 3.71
C SER A 74 -10.90 3.15 4.07
N LEU A 75 -10.06 3.68 3.32
CA LEU A 75 -9.30 4.85 3.51
C LEU A 75 -9.96 6.16 3.72
N PRO A 76 -9.09 7.13 4.03
CA PRO A 76 -9.33 8.46 4.60
C PRO A 76 -10.25 9.39 3.79
N LEU A 77 -11.02 8.88 2.88
CA LEU A 77 -11.97 9.65 2.09
C LEU A 77 -13.15 10.17 2.91
N HIS A 78 -13.39 9.56 4.06
CA HIS A 78 -14.55 9.84 4.90
C HIS A 78 -14.27 10.79 6.06
N GLY A 79 -13.08 11.37 6.11
CA GLY A 79 -12.70 12.28 7.18
C GLY A 79 -12.23 11.61 8.46
N ILE A 80 -11.96 12.43 9.45
CA ILE A 80 -11.36 11.98 10.72
C ILE A 80 -12.37 11.23 11.58
N ILE A 81 -13.59 11.72 11.71
CA ILE A 81 -14.61 11.06 12.53
C ILE A 81 -15.07 9.77 11.87
N GLY A 82 -15.36 9.80 10.57
CA GLY A 82 -15.83 8.63 9.84
C GLY A 82 -14.80 7.50 9.77
N LYS A 83 -13.56 7.83 9.40
CA LYS A 83 -12.50 6.84 9.28
C LYS A 83 -12.02 6.33 10.64
N PHE A 84 -11.64 7.25 11.50
CA PHE A 84 -11.10 6.87 12.80
C PHE A 84 -12.18 6.52 13.81
N GLY A 85 -13.44 6.72 13.45
CA GLY A 85 -14.58 6.18 14.17
C GLY A 85 -14.53 4.66 14.31
N VAL A 86 -13.95 3.96 13.32
CA VAL A 86 -13.73 2.51 13.41
C VAL A 86 -12.78 2.16 14.56
N PHE A 87 -11.64 2.86 14.66
CA PHE A 87 -10.70 2.67 15.78
C PHE A 87 -11.35 2.99 17.12
N ARG A 88 -12.09 4.10 17.13
CA ARG A 88 -12.80 4.55 18.31
C ARG A 88 -13.86 3.53 18.75
N MET A 89 -14.58 2.96 17.81
CA MET A 89 -15.56 1.90 18.07
C MET A 89 -14.89 0.60 18.52
N ALA A 90 -13.81 0.20 17.88
CA ALA A 90 -13.07 -1.00 18.27
C ALA A 90 -12.52 -0.88 19.70
N ASN A 91 -11.98 0.29 20.06
CA ASN A 91 -11.50 0.57 21.40
C ASN A 91 -12.64 0.57 22.42
N LEU A 92 -13.79 1.15 22.08
CA LEU A 92 -14.96 1.19 22.93
C LEU A 92 -15.48 -0.22 23.32
N LEU A 93 -15.31 -1.20 22.45
CA LEU A 93 -15.68 -2.59 22.74
C LEU A 93 -14.86 -3.22 23.88
N GLY A 94 -13.81 -2.55 24.37
CA GLY A 94 -13.18 -2.90 25.64
C GLY A 94 -14.13 -2.81 26.85
N LEU A 95 -15.06 -1.86 26.83
CA LEU A 95 -16.14 -1.81 27.83
C LEU A 95 -17.07 -3.04 27.73
N LEU A 96 -17.32 -3.51 26.52
CA LEU A 96 -18.12 -4.71 26.30
C LEU A 96 -17.42 -5.95 26.86
N ASP A 97 -16.12 -6.07 26.63
CA ASP A 97 -15.33 -7.15 27.20
C ASP A 97 -15.32 -7.11 28.73
N ALA A 98 -15.12 -5.92 29.32
CA ALA A 98 -15.21 -5.73 30.77
C ALA A 98 -16.59 -6.15 31.30
N HIS A 99 -17.67 -5.79 30.61
CA HIS A 99 -19.03 -6.17 30.99
C HIS A 99 -19.24 -7.69 30.90
N VAL A 100 -18.77 -8.34 29.85
CA VAL A 100 -18.97 -9.78 29.60
C VAL A 100 -18.11 -10.64 30.50
N ARG A 101 -16.85 -10.31 30.67
CA ARG A 101 -15.90 -11.10 31.47
C ARG A 101 -15.83 -10.70 32.94
N GLY A 102 -16.38 -9.54 33.30
CA GLY A 102 -16.24 -8.99 34.65
C GLY A 102 -14.79 -8.58 34.99
N VAL A 103 -14.00 -8.16 34.00
CA VAL A 103 -12.60 -7.77 34.19
C VAL A 103 -12.46 -6.25 34.31
N GLY A 104 -11.40 -5.83 35.00
CA GLY A 104 -11.06 -4.42 35.14
C GLY A 104 -10.47 -3.83 33.82
N PRO A 105 -10.30 -2.49 33.80
CA PRO A 105 -9.80 -1.78 32.61
C PRO A 105 -8.46 -2.28 32.09
N ASP A 106 -7.58 -2.75 32.97
CA ASP A 106 -6.24 -3.22 32.59
C ASP A 106 -6.24 -4.58 31.89
N HIS A 107 -7.33 -5.32 32.02
CA HIS A 107 -7.49 -6.65 31.44
C HIS A 107 -8.55 -6.71 30.34
N ALA A 108 -9.30 -5.63 30.17
CA ALA A 108 -10.32 -5.56 29.15
C ALA A 108 -9.72 -5.35 27.77
N LYS A 109 -10.26 -6.04 26.77
CA LYS A 109 -9.78 -6.05 25.41
C LYS A 109 -10.83 -5.53 24.43
N GLY A 110 -10.45 -4.56 23.60
CA GLY A 110 -11.29 -4.08 22.52
C GLY A 110 -11.34 -5.06 21.35
N ALA A 111 -12.07 -4.68 20.32
CA ALA A 111 -12.06 -5.41 19.06
C ALA A 111 -10.76 -5.18 18.28
N ARG A 112 -10.58 -5.96 17.20
CA ARG A 112 -9.50 -5.75 16.24
C ARG A 112 -9.94 -4.75 15.19
N GLU A 113 -9.06 -3.82 14.91
CA GLU A 113 -9.24 -2.90 13.80
C GLU A 113 -8.25 -3.20 12.70
N TRP A 114 -8.62 -2.97 11.45
CA TRP A 114 -7.74 -3.11 10.30
C TRP A 114 -8.10 -2.11 9.21
N SER A 115 -7.12 -1.70 8.48
CA SER A 115 -7.28 -0.83 7.32
C SER A 115 -6.63 -1.47 6.10
N GLU A 116 -7.42 -1.64 5.05
CA GLU A 116 -6.93 -2.27 3.83
C GLU A 116 -5.82 -1.49 3.15
N TYR A 117 -5.82 -0.20 3.34
CA TYR A 117 -5.02 0.68 2.52
C TYR A 117 -3.71 1.12 3.13
N THR A 118 -3.69 1.34 4.41
CA THR A 118 -2.52 1.90 5.08
C THR A 118 -1.34 0.94 5.05
N TRP A 119 -1.61 -0.35 4.92
CA TRP A 119 -0.64 -1.40 5.12
C TRP A 119 -0.42 -2.28 3.89
N ARG A 120 -1.06 -1.96 2.77
CA ARG A 120 -1.00 -2.75 1.54
C ARG A 120 0.05 -2.29 0.53
N GLY A 121 1.09 -1.61 0.97
CA GLY A 121 2.15 -1.16 0.07
C GLY A 121 1.84 0.14 -0.67
N ASP A 122 0.85 0.90 -0.24
CA ASP A 122 0.66 2.27 -0.71
C ASP A 122 1.85 3.14 -0.35
N GLN A 123 2.50 2.80 0.73
CA GLN A 123 3.72 3.43 1.21
C GLN A 123 4.92 2.58 0.77
N ALA A 124 6.05 3.22 0.57
CA ALA A 124 7.26 2.58 0.09
C ALA A 124 7.94 1.74 1.18
N PRO A 125 7.83 0.40 1.15
CA PRO A 125 8.37 -0.44 2.22
C PRO A 125 9.89 -0.46 2.29
N GLY A 126 10.58 0.01 1.26
CA GLY A 126 12.04 0.08 1.23
C GLY A 126 12.64 1.36 1.78
N GLN A 127 11.87 2.44 1.88
CA GLN A 127 12.37 3.73 2.39
C GLN A 127 12.92 3.66 3.82
N PRO A 128 12.31 2.94 4.77
CA PRO A 128 12.84 2.83 6.13
C PRO A 128 14.25 2.26 6.20
N PHE A 129 14.61 1.40 5.28
CA PHE A 129 15.97 0.88 5.19
C PHE A 129 16.98 1.97 4.80
N VAL A 130 16.51 3.02 4.10
CA VAL A 130 17.38 4.06 3.56
C VAL A 130 17.47 5.26 4.49
N HIS A 131 16.36 5.82 4.94
CA HIS A 131 16.35 7.03 5.77
C HIS A 131 15.56 6.90 7.08
N GLY A 132 15.02 5.73 7.37
CA GLY A 132 14.40 5.40 8.65
C GLY A 132 12.89 5.69 8.75
N LEU A 133 12.29 6.28 7.75
CA LEU A 133 10.86 6.61 7.73
C LEU A 133 10.16 6.03 6.51
N GLN A 134 8.92 5.66 6.69
CA GLN A 134 8.02 5.33 5.59
C GLN A 134 7.15 6.56 5.30
N THR A 135 7.65 7.45 4.48
CA THR A 135 7.03 8.75 4.23
C THR A 135 7.31 9.23 2.82
N SER A 136 6.67 10.33 2.43
CA SER A 136 7.02 11.08 1.25
C SER A 136 8.04 12.15 1.61
N ASP A 137 9.18 12.17 0.92
CA ASP A 137 10.25 13.13 1.18
C ASP A 137 9.95 14.51 0.59
N ILE A 138 9.03 14.57 -0.34
CA ILE A 138 8.71 15.76 -1.12
C ILE A 138 7.19 15.83 -1.34
N ASP A 139 6.63 17.00 -1.19
CA ASP A 139 5.27 17.29 -1.64
C ASP A 139 5.25 17.58 -3.15
N LEU A 140 4.14 17.31 -3.82
CA LEU A 140 4.04 17.54 -5.27
C LEU A 140 4.20 19.01 -5.65
N ASN A 141 3.82 19.94 -4.77
CA ASN A 141 4.03 21.38 -4.99
C ASN A 141 5.52 21.76 -5.04
N ASP A 142 6.42 20.94 -4.50
CA ASP A 142 7.87 21.17 -4.57
C ASP A 142 8.44 20.89 -5.96
N LEU A 143 7.68 20.25 -6.86
CA LEU A 143 8.07 20.06 -8.26
C LEU A 143 8.42 21.40 -8.95
N ARG A 144 7.86 22.49 -8.49
CA ARG A 144 8.23 23.83 -8.96
C ARG A 144 9.72 24.20 -8.77
N PHE A 145 10.40 23.52 -7.85
CA PHE A 145 11.84 23.72 -7.60
C PHE A 145 12.69 22.63 -8.25
N THR A 146 12.07 21.55 -8.70
CA THR A 146 12.75 20.41 -9.30
C THR A 146 13.31 20.76 -10.67
N LYS A 147 14.50 20.26 -10.98
CA LYS A 147 15.14 20.42 -12.30
C LYS A 147 15.01 19.17 -13.15
N PHE A 148 14.97 18.03 -12.53
CA PHE A 148 14.77 16.74 -13.18
C PHE A 148 13.86 15.86 -12.34
N THR A 149 12.83 15.28 -12.96
CA THR A 149 11.97 14.30 -12.28
C THR A 149 11.89 12.99 -13.04
N VAL A 150 11.89 11.89 -12.28
CA VAL A 150 11.69 10.55 -12.83
C VAL A 150 10.37 10.00 -12.30
N GLN A 151 9.45 9.69 -13.18
CA GLN A 151 8.15 9.09 -12.86
C GLN A 151 8.27 7.58 -13.08
N VAL A 152 8.32 6.79 -12.02
CA VAL A 152 8.59 5.35 -12.07
C VAL A 152 7.33 4.57 -11.71
N GLY A 153 6.76 3.85 -12.65
CA GLY A 153 5.48 3.16 -12.44
C GLY A 153 4.37 4.09 -11.95
N LYS A 154 4.49 5.39 -12.27
CA LYS A 154 3.61 6.46 -11.79
C LYS A 154 2.98 7.21 -12.96
N ASN A 155 1.68 7.07 -13.10
CA ASN A 155 0.92 7.86 -14.07
C ASN A 155 0.31 9.10 -13.38
N LEU A 156 1.18 10.07 -13.03
CA LEU A 156 0.83 11.24 -12.21
C LEU A 156 -0.33 12.03 -12.79
N VAL A 157 -0.31 12.29 -14.10
CA VAL A 157 -1.35 13.08 -14.79
C VAL A 157 -2.73 12.43 -14.67
N GLU A 158 -2.80 11.10 -14.56
CA GLU A 158 -4.07 10.40 -14.39
C GLU A 158 -4.41 10.11 -12.93
N ASN A 159 -3.40 9.78 -12.11
CA ASN A 159 -3.61 9.33 -10.74
C ASN A 159 -3.65 10.47 -9.71
N LYS A 160 -3.09 11.63 -10.07
CA LYS A 160 -3.00 12.81 -9.23
C LYS A 160 -3.48 14.06 -9.98
N MET A 161 -4.62 13.97 -10.63
CA MET A 161 -5.16 15.05 -11.47
C MET A 161 -5.18 16.42 -10.79
N PRO A 162 -5.62 16.56 -9.52
CA PRO A 162 -5.65 17.89 -8.88
C PRO A 162 -4.27 18.52 -8.72
N GLU A 163 -3.22 17.74 -8.75
CA GLU A 163 -1.84 18.17 -8.51
C GLU A 163 -0.96 18.08 -9.77
N ALA A 164 -1.54 17.65 -10.89
CA ALA A 164 -0.80 17.48 -12.15
C ALA A 164 -0.26 18.81 -12.71
N HIS A 165 -0.87 19.94 -12.34
CA HIS A 165 -0.40 21.28 -12.74
C HIS A 165 1.04 21.55 -12.25
N TRP A 166 1.47 20.98 -11.12
CA TRP A 166 2.85 21.14 -10.67
C TRP A 166 3.87 20.52 -11.63
N LEU A 167 3.49 19.42 -12.30
CA LEU A 167 4.32 18.84 -13.36
C LEU A 167 4.39 19.76 -14.57
N ILE A 168 3.29 20.42 -14.91
CA ILE A 168 3.26 21.39 -16.01
C ILE A 168 4.12 22.62 -15.67
N GLU A 169 4.04 23.14 -14.44
CA GLU A 169 4.92 24.22 -14.00
C GLU A 169 6.40 23.86 -14.06
N LEU A 170 6.75 22.60 -13.72
CA LEU A 170 8.11 22.12 -13.90
C LEU A 170 8.56 22.22 -15.36
N MET A 171 7.70 21.75 -16.28
CA MET A 171 7.97 21.84 -17.72
C MET A 171 8.15 23.29 -18.19
N GLU A 172 7.26 24.19 -17.78
CA GLU A 172 7.29 25.62 -18.14
C GLU A 172 8.57 26.30 -17.65
N ARG A 173 9.17 25.81 -16.58
CA ARG A 173 10.46 26.29 -16.03
C ARG A 173 11.68 25.60 -16.62
N GLY A 174 11.49 24.76 -17.64
CA GLY A 174 12.56 24.04 -18.32
C GLY A 174 13.08 22.83 -17.54
N GLY A 175 12.32 22.33 -16.56
CA GLY A 175 12.63 21.09 -15.89
C GLY A 175 12.42 19.90 -16.82
N ARG A 176 13.25 18.86 -16.65
CA ARG A 176 13.20 17.65 -17.48
C ARG A 176 12.41 16.54 -16.80
N ILE A 177 11.80 15.69 -17.61
CA ILE A 177 10.94 14.60 -17.17
C ILE A 177 11.33 13.30 -17.87
N ALA A 178 11.66 12.27 -17.10
CA ALA A 178 11.76 10.90 -17.58
C ALA A 178 10.58 10.08 -17.04
N VAL A 179 10.04 9.19 -17.84
CA VAL A 179 9.03 8.23 -17.42
C VAL A 179 9.55 6.82 -17.65
N ILE A 180 9.48 6.00 -16.61
CA ILE A 180 9.79 4.56 -16.67
C ILE A 180 8.48 3.83 -16.41
N ALA A 181 7.95 3.17 -17.42
CA ALA A 181 6.71 2.41 -17.35
C ALA A 181 6.62 1.42 -18.53
N PRO A 182 5.96 0.28 -18.35
CA PRO A 182 5.75 -0.65 -19.47
C PRO A 182 4.94 -0.03 -20.61
N GLU A 183 3.90 0.72 -20.30
CA GLU A 183 2.97 1.32 -21.25
C GLU A 183 3.25 2.81 -21.50
N TYR A 184 2.86 3.28 -22.67
CA TYR A 184 2.87 4.70 -23.02
C TYR A 184 1.64 5.38 -22.41
N ASN A 185 1.73 5.79 -21.16
CA ASN A 185 0.63 6.38 -20.41
C ASN A 185 0.52 7.92 -20.60
N PRO A 186 -0.56 8.56 -20.09
CA PRO A 186 -0.73 10.02 -20.18
C PRO A 186 0.42 10.84 -19.62
N THR A 187 1.13 10.36 -18.60
CA THR A 187 2.30 11.07 -18.07
C THR A 187 3.48 10.99 -19.05
N ALA A 188 3.64 9.86 -19.73
CA ALA A 188 4.68 9.70 -20.76
C ALA A 188 4.52 10.69 -21.92
N THR A 189 3.30 11.15 -22.20
CA THR A 189 3.06 12.18 -23.23
C THR A 189 3.65 13.55 -22.88
N LYS A 190 4.07 13.75 -21.62
CA LYS A 190 4.65 14.98 -21.10
C LYS A 190 6.16 14.87 -20.87
N ALA A 191 6.71 13.67 -21.05
CA ALA A 191 8.11 13.39 -20.76
C ALA A 191 9.04 13.80 -21.92
N ASP A 192 10.27 14.17 -21.58
CA ASP A 192 11.35 14.34 -22.56
C ASP A 192 11.70 12.99 -23.19
N TYR A 193 11.60 11.92 -22.41
CA TYR A 193 11.76 10.56 -22.91
C TYR A 193 11.02 9.55 -22.02
N TRP A 194 10.61 8.46 -22.64
CA TRP A 194 9.94 7.34 -22.02
C TRP A 194 10.78 6.07 -22.19
N ILE A 195 11.07 5.42 -21.07
CA ILE A 195 11.78 4.14 -21.01
C ILE A 195 10.74 3.05 -20.82
N SER A 196 10.44 2.32 -21.88
CA SER A 196 9.59 1.14 -21.79
C SER A 196 10.35 -0.01 -21.16
N VAL A 197 9.75 -0.63 -20.16
CA VAL A 197 10.37 -1.72 -19.40
C VAL A 197 9.53 -2.98 -19.43
N ARG A 198 10.18 -4.12 -19.31
CA ARG A 198 9.52 -5.39 -19.07
C ARG A 198 8.82 -5.32 -17.70
N PRO A 199 7.51 -5.62 -17.61
CA PRO A 199 6.80 -5.69 -16.33
C PRO A 199 7.48 -6.65 -15.33
N GLY A 200 7.21 -6.47 -14.04
CA GLY A 200 7.77 -7.31 -12.97
C GLY A 200 8.99 -6.71 -12.28
N LEU A 201 9.02 -5.40 -12.05
CA LEU A 201 10.10 -4.66 -11.37
C LEU A 201 11.48 -4.84 -12.01
N SER A 202 11.52 -5.07 -13.31
CA SER A 202 12.80 -5.19 -14.02
C SER A 202 13.60 -3.88 -14.00
N ASP A 203 12.95 -2.76 -13.82
CA ASP A 203 13.51 -1.42 -13.66
C ASP A 203 14.34 -1.25 -12.38
N THR A 204 14.28 -2.16 -11.41
CA THR A 204 15.26 -2.23 -10.32
C THR A 204 16.69 -2.29 -10.87
N ALA A 205 16.91 -3.05 -11.94
CA ALA A 205 18.21 -3.14 -12.60
C ALA A 205 18.65 -1.81 -13.23
N ILE A 206 17.73 -0.99 -13.73
CA ILE A 206 18.04 0.34 -14.29
C ILE A 206 18.71 1.21 -13.22
N PHE A 207 18.14 1.28 -12.02
CA PHE A 207 18.71 2.11 -10.96
C PHE A 207 20.07 1.59 -10.46
N LEU A 208 20.29 0.27 -10.49
CA LEU A 208 21.61 -0.32 -10.21
C LEU A 208 22.62 0.05 -11.30
N GLY A 209 22.25 0.00 -12.56
CA GLY A 209 23.08 0.43 -13.67
C GLY A 209 23.39 1.93 -13.65
N VAL A 210 22.38 2.76 -13.35
CA VAL A 210 22.56 4.21 -13.14
C VAL A 210 23.55 4.46 -12.00
N THR A 211 23.36 3.78 -10.85
CA THR A 211 24.25 3.88 -9.68
C THR A 211 25.70 3.52 -10.06
N ARG A 212 25.87 2.42 -10.81
CA ARG A 212 27.21 2.04 -11.34
C ARG A 212 27.82 3.15 -12.16
N MET A 213 27.10 3.69 -13.14
CA MET A 213 27.62 4.78 -13.99
C MET A 213 27.99 6.01 -13.18
N LEU A 214 27.16 6.42 -12.22
CA LEU A 214 27.47 7.56 -11.36
C LEU A 214 28.77 7.34 -10.59
N MET A 215 29.02 6.14 -10.09
CA MET A 215 30.26 5.80 -9.38
C MET A 215 31.46 5.76 -10.32
N GLU A 216 31.37 5.09 -11.47
CA GLU A 216 32.47 4.92 -12.44
C GLU A 216 32.87 6.24 -13.09
N GLN A 217 31.89 7.10 -13.41
CA GLN A 217 32.15 8.41 -14.02
C GLN A 217 32.46 9.51 -13.00
N ARG A 218 32.40 9.18 -11.70
CA ARG A 218 32.57 10.15 -10.60
C ARG A 218 31.52 11.26 -10.62
N TRP A 219 30.31 10.98 -11.06
CA TRP A 219 29.18 11.91 -11.09
C TRP A 219 28.42 11.87 -9.76
N TYR A 220 29.11 12.05 -8.65
CA TYR A 220 28.52 12.02 -7.32
C TYR A 220 29.11 13.14 -6.42
N ASP A 221 28.41 13.47 -5.36
CA ASP A 221 28.84 14.42 -4.34
C ASP A 221 29.64 13.68 -3.26
N GLU A 222 30.96 13.66 -3.44
CA GLU A 222 31.84 12.94 -2.53
C GLU A 222 31.70 13.42 -1.08
N ASP A 223 31.57 14.74 -0.87
CA ASP A 223 31.42 15.33 0.46
C ASP A 223 30.10 14.87 1.12
N PHE A 224 29.02 14.86 0.36
CA PHE A 224 27.73 14.35 0.84
C PHE A 224 27.78 12.85 1.15
N VAL A 225 28.30 12.07 0.23
CA VAL A 225 28.40 10.61 0.38
C VAL A 225 29.22 10.25 1.62
N LYS A 226 30.34 10.91 1.85
CA LYS A 226 31.19 10.70 3.04
C LYS A 226 30.47 11.04 4.34
N LYS A 227 29.73 12.15 4.36
CA LYS A 227 29.21 12.74 5.60
C LYS A 227 27.82 12.30 6.00
N PHE A 228 26.97 11.91 5.03
CA PHE A 228 25.57 11.66 5.27
C PHE A 228 25.11 10.25 4.92
N THR A 229 25.98 9.43 4.32
CA THR A 229 25.62 8.06 3.95
C THR A 229 26.41 7.03 4.73
N ASP A 230 26.01 5.77 4.66
CA ASP A 230 26.73 4.65 5.26
C ASP A 230 27.83 4.07 4.35
N PHE A 231 28.07 4.64 3.18
CA PHE A 231 29.11 4.18 2.27
C PHE A 231 30.52 4.12 2.88
N PRO A 232 30.93 5.02 3.79
CA PRO A 232 32.26 4.93 4.44
C PRO A 232 32.35 3.91 5.58
N LEU A 233 31.20 3.37 6.05
CA LEU A 233 31.21 2.43 7.17
C LEU A 233 31.87 1.11 6.78
N LEU A 234 32.62 0.54 7.72
CA LEU A 234 33.33 -0.71 7.49
C LEU A 234 32.42 -1.91 7.76
N VAL A 235 32.48 -2.88 6.86
CA VAL A 235 31.76 -4.15 6.93
C VAL A 235 32.77 -5.28 6.91
N ARG A 236 32.62 -6.25 7.79
CA ARG A 236 33.39 -7.49 7.81
C ARG A 236 32.95 -8.38 6.63
N THR A 237 33.90 -8.90 5.89
CA THR A 237 33.58 -9.72 4.69
C THR A 237 33.18 -11.17 5.02
N ASP A 238 33.55 -11.65 6.20
CA ASP A 238 33.20 -12.99 6.69
C ASP A 238 31.73 -13.09 7.15
N THR A 239 31.30 -12.13 7.99
CA THR A 239 29.96 -12.12 8.58
C THR A 239 28.95 -11.25 7.83
N LEU A 240 29.42 -10.35 6.97
CA LEU A 240 28.62 -9.30 6.31
C LEU A 240 27.96 -8.32 7.31
N LYS A 241 28.45 -8.27 8.54
CA LYS A 241 28.02 -7.31 9.55
C LYS A 241 28.96 -6.10 9.58
N ARG A 242 28.41 -4.95 9.92
CA ARG A 242 29.23 -3.76 10.16
C ARG A 242 30.23 -4.01 11.27
N LEU A 243 31.49 -3.60 11.05
CA LEU A 243 32.53 -3.69 12.05
C LEU A 243 32.20 -2.76 13.22
N ARG A 244 32.23 -3.29 14.43
CA ARG A 244 31.93 -2.54 15.65
C ARG A 244 33.20 -2.13 16.39
N PRO A 245 33.22 -0.94 17.02
CA PRO A 245 34.39 -0.50 17.77
C PRO A 245 34.80 -1.48 18.89
N GLN A 246 33.84 -2.15 19.52
CA GLN A 246 34.10 -3.16 20.55
C GLN A 246 34.89 -4.35 20.03
N GLU A 247 34.88 -4.63 18.75
CA GLU A 247 35.60 -5.72 18.13
C GLU A 247 37.09 -5.37 17.92
N VAL A 248 37.43 -4.08 17.85
CA VAL A 248 38.77 -3.60 17.49
C VAL A 248 39.45 -2.76 18.57
N ILE A 249 38.71 -2.23 19.53
CA ILE A 249 39.20 -1.38 20.61
C ILE A 249 38.83 -2.00 21.95
N ARG A 250 39.85 -2.50 22.67
CA ARG A 250 39.66 -3.13 23.97
C ARG A 250 39.05 -2.15 24.98
N GLY A 251 37.92 -2.53 25.59
CA GLY A 251 37.24 -1.72 26.59
C GLY A 251 36.43 -0.55 26.03
N TYR A 252 36.19 -0.52 24.72
CA TYR A 252 35.38 0.52 24.10
C TYR A 252 33.94 0.52 24.67
N ARG A 253 33.44 1.70 24.95
CA ARG A 253 32.05 1.94 25.33
C ARG A 253 31.39 2.85 24.31
N ASN A 254 30.15 2.55 23.96
CA ASN A 254 29.40 3.38 23.07
C ASN A 254 29.33 4.83 23.57
N ALA A 255 29.46 5.78 22.66
CA ALA A 255 29.42 7.20 22.97
C ALA A 255 28.06 7.58 23.60
N ASP A 256 28.11 8.50 24.55
CA ASP A 256 26.87 9.07 25.10
C ASP A 256 26.26 10.05 24.09
N ILE A 257 25.14 9.65 23.47
CA ILE A 257 24.38 10.47 22.52
C ILE A 257 23.10 11.04 23.13
N SER A 258 22.91 10.90 24.46
CA SER A 258 21.69 11.37 25.15
C SER A 258 21.53 12.89 25.13
N LYS A 259 22.62 13.60 24.91
CA LYS A 259 22.69 15.07 24.78
C LYS A 259 23.05 15.52 23.35
N GLY A 260 23.09 14.60 22.41
CA GLY A 260 23.45 14.86 21.03
C GLY A 260 22.34 15.61 20.27
N PRO A 261 22.60 15.97 19.00
CA PRO A 261 21.62 16.68 18.17
C PRO A 261 20.39 15.85 17.84
N SER A 262 20.42 14.58 18.16
CA SER A 262 19.37 13.63 17.87
C SER A 262 18.33 13.62 18.99
N PHE A 263 17.45 14.60 19.00
CA PHE A 263 16.27 14.59 19.94
C PHE A 263 15.45 13.31 19.85
N VAL A 264 15.54 12.65 18.71
CA VAL A 264 14.88 11.39 18.37
C VAL A 264 15.29 10.25 19.30
N ILE A 265 16.44 10.38 19.96
CA ILE A 265 17.04 9.33 20.79
C ILE A 265 16.83 9.61 22.29
N GLN A 266 16.30 10.72 22.64
CA GLN A 266 16.13 11.13 24.06
C GLN A 266 15.24 10.19 24.90
N GLY A 267 14.60 9.20 24.31
CA GLY A 267 13.85 8.17 25.00
C GLY A 267 14.40 6.75 24.81
N MET A 268 15.58 6.61 24.20
CA MET A 268 16.19 5.31 23.93
C MET A 268 16.58 4.61 25.23
N THR A 269 16.15 3.36 25.39
CA THR A 269 16.58 2.53 26.49
C THR A 269 18.05 2.15 26.35
N ALA A 270 18.67 1.72 27.44
CA ALA A 270 20.06 1.23 27.40
C ALA A 270 20.22 0.06 26.43
N GLU A 271 19.26 -0.85 26.38
CA GLU A 271 19.23 -1.98 25.45
C GLU A 271 19.16 -1.52 23.99
N GLN A 272 18.27 -0.57 23.70
CA GLN A 272 18.15 0.01 22.36
C GLN A 272 19.43 0.73 21.95
N ARG A 273 20.06 1.46 22.88
CA ARG A 273 21.34 2.13 22.63
C ARG A 273 22.46 1.14 22.32
N GLU A 274 22.54 0.04 23.06
CA GLU A 274 23.53 -1.02 22.83
C GLU A 274 23.30 -1.70 21.48
N ARG A 275 22.06 -1.95 21.11
CA ARG A 275 21.69 -2.51 19.81
C ARG A 275 22.11 -1.59 18.66
N VAL A 276 21.83 -0.30 18.76
CA VAL A 276 22.24 0.68 17.75
C VAL A 276 23.77 0.73 17.67
N GLY A 277 24.45 0.82 18.78
CA GLY A 277 25.92 0.79 18.88
C GLY A 277 26.61 1.99 18.22
N ASP A 278 27.91 1.87 18.07
CA ASP A 278 28.76 2.77 17.30
C ASP A 278 29.37 2.03 16.12
N PHE A 279 30.02 2.76 15.22
CA PHE A 279 30.55 2.25 13.95
C PHE A 279 32.03 2.57 13.80
N VAL A 280 32.67 1.97 12.80
CA VAL A 280 34.07 2.20 12.48
C VAL A 280 34.18 2.72 11.06
N VAL A 281 34.98 3.76 10.89
CA VAL A 281 35.44 4.29 9.60
C VAL A 281 36.97 4.26 9.50
N ARG A 282 37.48 4.29 8.28
CA ARG A 282 38.86 4.57 8.01
C ARG A 282 38.99 6.08 7.86
N ASP A 283 39.78 6.74 8.68
CA ASP A 283 40.11 8.16 8.49
C ASP A 283 41.17 8.32 7.38
N ALA A 284 40.85 9.07 6.35
CA ALA A 284 41.70 9.27 5.18
C ALA A 284 42.99 10.07 5.52
N ARG A 285 42.94 10.91 6.55
CA ARG A 285 44.07 11.77 6.94
C ARG A 285 45.10 11.01 7.75
N SER A 286 44.65 10.33 8.78
CA SER A 286 45.55 9.60 9.69
C SER A 286 45.82 8.18 9.25
N GLY A 287 44.99 7.62 8.41
CA GLY A 287 45.04 6.21 8.06
C GLY A 287 44.64 5.29 9.20
N ALA A 288 44.02 5.77 10.27
CA ALA A 288 43.59 4.96 11.40
C ALA A 288 42.16 4.48 11.27
N LEU A 289 41.82 3.40 11.96
CA LEU A 289 40.43 3.01 12.20
C LEU A 289 39.92 3.85 13.36
N VAL A 290 38.84 4.59 13.11
CA VAL A 290 38.31 5.55 14.07
C VAL A 290 36.86 5.19 14.39
N PRO A 291 36.49 5.12 15.67
CA PRO A 291 35.12 4.92 16.07
C PRO A 291 34.30 6.20 15.86
N ILE A 292 33.09 6.04 15.38
CA ILE A 292 32.11 7.11 15.22
C ILE A 292 30.77 6.69 15.78
N SER A 293 30.04 7.64 16.33
CA SER A 293 28.69 7.41 16.82
C SER A 293 27.66 7.65 15.73
N ARG A 294 26.43 7.32 16.06
CA ARG A 294 25.28 7.66 15.22
C ARG A 294 25.16 9.15 14.93
N ASP A 295 25.55 9.99 15.89
CA ASP A 295 25.43 11.44 15.78
C ASP A 295 26.57 12.11 14.99
N ASP A 296 27.59 11.35 14.59
CA ASP A 296 28.70 11.86 13.81
C ASP A 296 28.35 11.94 12.32
N VAL A 297 27.53 12.91 11.96
CA VAL A 297 27.11 13.20 10.59
C VAL A 297 27.41 14.64 10.21
N GLY A 298 27.54 14.92 8.93
CA GLY A 298 27.73 16.27 8.41
C GLY A 298 28.89 17.02 9.06
N LYS A 299 28.59 18.13 9.69
CA LYS A 299 29.58 19.02 10.35
C LYS A 299 30.37 18.39 11.51
N GLN A 300 29.80 17.33 12.12
CA GLN A 300 30.39 16.64 13.25
C GLN A 300 31.71 15.96 12.88
N PHE A 301 31.86 15.50 11.65
CA PHE A 301 33.14 14.95 11.16
C PHE A 301 34.26 16.00 11.19
N ALA A 302 33.97 17.19 10.69
CA ALA A 302 34.95 18.27 10.70
C ALA A 302 35.32 18.70 12.14
N ALA A 303 34.36 18.77 13.05
CA ALA A 303 34.53 19.09 14.45
C ALA A 303 35.46 18.09 15.18
N LYS A 304 35.42 16.83 14.76
CA LYS A 304 36.27 15.75 15.29
C LYS A 304 37.57 15.56 14.51
N GLY A 305 37.78 16.31 13.45
CA GLY A 305 38.94 16.19 12.59
C GLY A 305 39.03 14.90 11.79
N ILE A 306 37.87 14.25 11.55
CA ILE A 306 37.78 12.98 10.83
C ILE A 306 37.38 13.24 9.36
N ASP A 307 38.09 12.59 8.42
CA ASP A 307 37.71 12.53 7.00
C ASP A 307 37.49 11.06 6.61
N PRO A 308 36.24 10.56 6.59
CA PRO A 308 35.97 9.17 6.28
C PRO A 308 36.41 8.82 4.86
N ALA A 309 37.19 7.76 4.69
CA ALA A 309 37.57 7.24 3.38
C ALA A 309 36.38 6.47 2.75
N LEU A 310 36.14 6.72 1.47
CA LEU A 310 35.19 5.90 0.69
C LEU A 310 35.87 4.62 0.21
N GLU A 311 37.07 4.75 -0.35
CA GLU A 311 37.78 3.62 -0.93
C GLU A 311 38.75 3.03 0.10
N TRP A 312 38.36 1.93 0.70
CA TRP A 312 39.27 1.19 1.59
C TRP A 312 38.87 -0.28 1.70
N ARG A 313 39.86 -1.15 1.63
CA ARG A 313 39.78 -2.57 1.92
C ARG A 313 41.08 -3.01 2.61
N GLY A 314 40.96 -3.82 3.65
CA GLY A 314 42.16 -4.28 4.36
C GLY A 314 41.89 -5.32 5.43
N ARG A 315 42.97 -5.77 6.07
CA ARG A 315 42.91 -6.70 7.18
C ARG A 315 42.81 -5.94 8.49
N VAL A 316 41.97 -6.41 9.38
CA VAL A 316 41.73 -5.83 10.71
C VAL A 316 42.00 -6.89 11.75
N THR A 317 42.83 -6.57 12.73
CA THR A 317 43.05 -7.43 13.88
C THR A 317 41.98 -7.14 14.94
N LEU A 318 41.25 -8.13 15.33
CA LEU A 318 40.21 -8.04 16.37
C LEU A 318 40.86 -8.15 17.77
N ILE A 319 40.08 -7.79 18.79
CA ILE A 319 40.55 -7.80 20.20
C ILE A 319 40.90 -9.20 20.72
N ASP A 320 40.35 -10.25 20.10
CA ASP A 320 40.65 -11.65 20.39
C ASP A 320 41.93 -12.17 19.68
N GLY A 321 42.55 -11.33 18.87
CA GLY A 321 43.75 -11.64 18.09
C GLY A 321 43.45 -12.23 16.71
N SER A 322 42.21 -12.54 16.39
CA SER A 322 41.85 -12.98 15.04
C SER A 322 42.00 -11.85 14.01
N VAL A 323 42.23 -12.23 12.77
CA VAL A 323 42.41 -11.27 11.67
C VAL A 323 41.32 -11.51 10.65
N VAL A 324 40.51 -10.47 10.39
CA VAL A 324 39.40 -10.49 9.43
C VAL A 324 39.65 -9.51 8.29
N GLU A 325 39.07 -9.76 7.14
CA GLU A 325 39.01 -8.73 6.09
C GLU A 325 37.80 -7.84 6.32
N ALA A 326 38.00 -6.54 6.14
CA ALA A 326 36.95 -5.55 6.16
C ALA A 326 37.07 -4.59 4.98
N MET A 327 36.00 -4.00 4.56
CA MET A 327 35.95 -2.99 3.53
C MET A 327 34.85 -2.00 3.78
N THR A 328 34.90 -0.86 3.12
CA THR A 328 33.81 0.11 3.11
C THR A 328 32.61 -0.44 2.34
N VAL A 329 31.42 0.02 2.68
CA VAL A 329 30.21 -0.27 1.88
C VAL A 329 30.42 0.18 0.43
N TRP A 330 31.16 1.27 0.20
CA TRP A 330 31.51 1.76 -1.12
C TRP A 330 32.27 0.72 -1.97
N GLU A 331 33.32 0.14 -1.43
CA GLU A 331 34.09 -0.91 -2.12
C GLU A 331 33.24 -2.16 -2.37
N MET A 332 32.37 -2.48 -1.44
CA MET A 332 31.45 -3.59 -1.61
C MET A 332 30.48 -3.35 -2.79
N TYR A 333 29.95 -2.13 -2.93
CA TYR A 333 29.14 -1.73 -4.07
C TYR A 333 29.90 -1.73 -5.38
N LYS A 334 31.14 -1.25 -5.42
CA LYS A 334 31.97 -1.31 -6.64
C LYS A 334 32.12 -2.74 -7.17
N ILE A 335 32.24 -3.72 -6.29
CA ILE A 335 32.33 -5.12 -6.65
C ILE A 335 30.95 -5.66 -7.10
N HIS A 336 29.92 -5.37 -6.33
CA HIS A 336 28.56 -5.83 -6.56
C HIS A 336 27.99 -5.33 -7.89
N LEU A 337 28.14 -4.06 -8.19
CA LEU A 337 27.58 -3.44 -9.37
C LEU A 337 28.23 -3.88 -10.70
N ARG A 338 29.29 -4.68 -10.67
CA ARG A 338 29.88 -5.26 -11.89
C ARG A 338 28.89 -6.12 -12.68
N ASP A 339 27.88 -6.65 -12.01
CA ASP A 339 26.81 -7.45 -12.63
C ASP A 339 25.79 -6.61 -13.39
N TYR A 340 25.81 -5.28 -13.23
CA TYR A 340 24.81 -4.36 -13.75
C TYR A 340 25.41 -3.34 -14.73
N ASP A 341 26.17 -3.84 -15.75
CA ASP A 341 26.56 -2.98 -16.86
C ASP A 341 25.34 -2.67 -17.74
N LEU A 342 25.45 -1.64 -18.56
CA LEU A 342 24.34 -1.13 -19.36
C LEU A 342 23.76 -2.18 -20.34
N ASP A 343 24.59 -3.07 -20.89
CA ASP A 343 24.12 -4.11 -21.77
C ASP A 343 23.31 -5.16 -21.00
N THR A 344 23.83 -5.58 -19.85
CA THR A 344 23.12 -6.50 -18.94
C THR A 344 21.81 -5.88 -18.45
N VAL A 345 21.84 -4.63 -18.04
CA VAL A 345 20.64 -3.92 -17.56
C VAL A 345 19.59 -3.80 -18.67
N ALA A 346 19.99 -3.41 -19.87
CA ALA A 346 19.09 -3.32 -21.01
C ALA A 346 18.47 -4.69 -21.37
N ASP A 347 19.24 -5.77 -21.28
CA ASP A 347 18.75 -7.13 -21.52
C ASP A 347 17.78 -7.61 -20.40
N ILE A 348 18.03 -7.28 -19.13
CA ILE A 348 17.12 -7.59 -18.02
C ILE A 348 15.77 -6.90 -18.20
N CYS A 349 15.78 -5.61 -18.47
CA CYS A 349 14.55 -4.81 -18.48
C CYS A 349 13.92 -4.65 -19.85
N GLY A 350 14.58 -5.09 -20.91
CA GLY A 350 14.09 -4.93 -22.28
C GLY A 350 14.01 -3.47 -22.76
N ALA A 351 14.71 -2.56 -22.07
CA ALA A 351 14.67 -1.14 -22.36
C ALA A 351 15.83 -0.71 -23.27
N PRO A 352 15.67 0.38 -24.06
CA PRO A 352 16.73 0.91 -24.90
C PRO A 352 17.93 1.37 -24.05
N LYS A 353 19.11 0.85 -24.37
CA LYS A 353 20.37 1.13 -23.65
C LYS A 353 20.71 2.62 -23.61
N ASP A 354 20.54 3.30 -24.73
CA ASP A 354 20.79 4.74 -24.88
C ASP A 354 19.91 5.59 -23.97
N LEU A 355 18.67 5.18 -23.73
CA LEU A 355 17.78 5.88 -22.79
C LEU A 355 18.17 5.62 -21.34
N ILE A 356 18.69 4.44 -21.01
CA ILE A 356 19.23 4.17 -19.66
C ILE A 356 20.50 4.99 -19.44
N GLU A 357 21.35 5.09 -20.46
CA GLU A 357 22.54 5.94 -20.40
C GLU A 357 22.15 7.42 -20.24
N GLN A 358 21.13 7.88 -20.97
CA GLN A 358 20.60 9.24 -20.85
C GLN A 358 20.07 9.51 -19.43
N LEU A 359 19.38 8.54 -18.85
CA LEU A 359 18.90 8.65 -17.47
C LEU A 359 20.06 8.85 -16.48
N ALA A 360 21.14 8.06 -16.63
CA ALA A 360 22.33 8.22 -15.80
C ALA A 360 23.00 9.59 -15.98
N LYS A 361 23.08 10.09 -17.21
CA LYS A 361 23.57 11.43 -17.51
C LYS A 361 22.72 12.52 -16.84
N ASP A 362 21.39 12.39 -16.87
CA ASP A 362 20.50 13.36 -16.26
C ASP A 362 20.63 13.37 -14.72
N PHE A 363 20.85 12.22 -14.08
CA PHE A 363 21.22 12.17 -12.65
C PHE A 363 22.57 12.81 -12.38
N GLY A 364 23.57 12.55 -13.22
CA GLY A 364 24.92 13.05 -13.09
C GLY A 364 25.12 14.47 -13.62
N ARG A 365 24.13 15.10 -14.20
CA ARG A 365 24.23 16.37 -14.92
C ARG A 365 24.96 17.47 -14.16
N ARG A 366 24.74 17.59 -12.89
CA ARG A 366 25.40 18.52 -12.00
C ARG A 366 26.93 18.41 -12.03
N PHE A 367 27.49 17.24 -12.31
CA PHE A 367 28.89 16.94 -12.22
C PHE A 367 29.61 16.88 -13.57
N TRP A 368 28.87 16.76 -14.68
CA TRP A 368 29.46 16.68 -16.01
C TRP A 368 29.05 17.78 -16.98
N ASP A 369 27.95 18.48 -16.70
CA ASP A 369 27.51 19.60 -17.55
C ASP A 369 28.19 20.89 -17.05
N PRO A 370 29.13 21.48 -17.82
CA PRO A 370 29.87 22.67 -17.42
C PRO A 370 28.97 23.90 -17.26
N ASP A 371 27.82 23.92 -17.93
CA ASP A 371 26.83 25.02 -17.82
C ASP A 371 26.02 24.91 -16.51
N PHE A 372 26.15 23.79 -15.83
CA PHE A 372 25.52 23.52 -14.53
C PHE A 372 26.48 23.65 -13.34
N VAL A 373 27.37 24.58 -13.41
CA VAL A 373 28.30 24.94 -12.32
C VAL A 373 27.55 25.74 -11.26
N GLY A 374 26.55 25.13 -10.65
CA GLY A 374 25.88 25.72 -9.51
C GLY A 374 26.57 25.44 -8.20
N LYS A 375 26.20 26.18 -7.17
CA LYS A 375 26.58 25.86 -5.80
C LYS A 375 26.16 24.45 -5.46
N PRO A 376 27.00 23.71 -4.71
CA PRO A 376 26.69 22.36 -4.29
C PRO A 376 25.25 22.22 -3.79
N ARG A 377 24.58 21.14 -4.16
CA ARG A 377 23.27 20.66 -3.69
C ARG A 377 22.03 21.46 -4.11
N GLU A 378 22.12 22.78 -4.15
CA GLU A 378 20.99 23.63 -4.45
C GLU A 378 20.81 23.84 -5.95
N ALA A 379 21.84 23.47 -6.72
CA ALA A 379 21.89 23.78 -8.15
C ALA A 379 21.03 22.84 -9.02
N TYR A 380 20.87 21.55 -8.65
CA TYR A 380 20.18 20.57 -9.47
C TYR A 380 19.36 19.57 -8.63
N PRO A 381 18.21 19.98 -8.10
CA PRO A 381 17.35 19.07 -7.35
C PRO A 381 16.66 18.08 -8.27
N ILE A 382 16.72 16.80 -7.88
CA ILE A 382 16.14 15.67 -8.57
C ILE A 382 15.06 15.06 -7.70
N ALA A 383 13.87 14.84 -8.28
CA ALA A 383 12.77 14.20 -7.62
C ALA A 383 12.38 12.89 -8.32
N ILE A 384 12.18 11.84 -7.55
CA ILE A 384 11.64 10.57 -8.04
C ILE A 384 10.20 10.44 -7.53
N HIS A 385 9.28 10.15 -8.44
CA HIS A 385 7.88 9.91 -8.12
C HIS A 385 7.52 8.47 -8.46
N TYR A 386 7.09 7.74 -7.45
CA TYR A 386 6.59 6.38 -7.61
C TYR A 386 5.39 6.14 -6.68
N GLY A 387 4.82 4.99 -6.70
CA GLY A 387 3.66 4.67 -5.88
C GLY A 387 3.27 3.21 -6.03
N GLU A 388 1.99 2.95 -6.13
CA GLU A 388 1.46 1.60 -6.20
C GLU A 388 2.04 0.77 -7.37
N GLY A 389 2.41 1.42 -8.47
CA GLY A 389 3.05 0.75 -9.62
C GLY A 389 4.37 0.08 -9.30
N ILE A 390 5.03 0.44 -8.21
CA ILE A 390 6.24 -0.23 -7.70
C ILE A 390 6.04 -0.80 -6.28
N ASN A 391 5.22 -0.16 -5.47
CA ASN A 391 5.06 -0.60 -4.08
C ASN A 391 4.26 -1.91 -3.97
N HIS A 392 3.50 -2.29 -5.00
CA HIS A 392 2.65 -3.47 -5.02
C HIS A 392 3.32 -4.68 -5.71
N TYR A 393 4.49 -5.08 -5.20
CA TYR A 393 5.24 -6.26 -5.63
C TYR A 393 5.95 -6.92 -4.46
N PHE A 394 6.31 -8.18 -4.61
CA PHE A 394 7.06 -8.90 -3.57
C PHE A 394 8.40 -8.25 -3.24
N HIS A 395 9.07 -7.75 -4.28
CA HIS A 395 10.38 -7.14 -4.14
C HIS A 395 10.34 -5.60 -4.14
N ALA A 396 9.21 -5.02 -3.77
CA ALA A 396 9.05 -3.57 -3.65
C ALA A 396 10.12 -2.93 -2.76
N THR A 397 10.48 -3.59 -1.66
CA THR A 397 11.56 -3.13 -0.77
C THR A 397 12.88 -2.92 -1.52
N LEU A 398 13.27 -3.87 -2.37
CA LEU A 398 14.50 -3.76 -3.16
C LEU A 398 14.41 -2.64 -4.20
N HIS A 399 13.27 -2.54 -4.86
CA HIS A 399 13.06 -1.49 -5.85
C HIS A 399 13.09 -0.09 -5.24
N ASN A 400 12.42 0.12 -4.10
CA ASN A 400 12.46 1.41 -3.40
C ASN A 400 13.89 1.77 -2.96
N ARG A 401 14.64 0.79 -2.45
CA ARG A 401 16.05 1.01 -2.10
C ARG A 401 16.88 1.36 -3.33
N ALA A 402 16.64 0.68 -4.46
CA ALA A 402 17.36 0.94 -5.71
C ALA A 402 17.11 2.36 -6.24
N THR A 403 15.85 2.81 -6.22
CA THR A 403 15.50 4.16 -6.72
C THR A 403 16.15 5.27 -5.91
N LEU A 404 16.43 5.04 -4.64
CA LEU A 404 17.07 6.02 -3.78
C LEU A 404 18.60 6.08 -3.94
N LEU A 405 19.27 5.01 -4.39
CA LEU A 405 20.74 4.99 -4.53
C LEU A 405 21.30 6.15 -5.36
N PRO A 406 20.78 6.48 -6.55
CA PRO A 406 21.24 7.64 -7.29
C PRO A 406 21.09 8.96 -6.52
N LEU A 407 20.00 9.14 -5.77
CA LEU A 407 19.78 10.34 -4.97
C LEU A 407 20.80 10.47 -3.84
N LEU A 408 21.17 9.33 -3.22
CA LEU A 408 22.22 9.29 -2.19
C LEU A 408 23.56 9.72 -2.77
N LEU A 409 23.87 9.29 -3.97
CA LEU A 409 25.15 9.62 -4.61
C LEU A 409 25.23 11.10 -5.02
N VAL A 410 24.19 11.63 -5.61
CA VAL A 410 24.20 13.03 -6.08
C VAL A 410 23.80 14.04 -5.01
N GLY A 411 23.51 13.59 -3.79
CA GLY A 411 23.12 14.45 -2.67
C GLY A 411 21.77 15.13 -2.85
N SER A 412 20.87 14.53 -3.62
CA SER A 412 19.55 15.12 -3.94
C SER A 412 18.49 14.69 -2.95
N ILE A 413 18.74 14.91 -1.68
CA ILE A 413 17.84 14.68 -0.53
C ILE A 413 18.01 15.85 0.44
N GLY A 414 16.91 16.34 1.00
CA GLY A 414 16.88 17.40 1.99
C GLY A 414 17.06 18.80 1.41
N ILE A 415 17.00 18.95 0.10
CA ILE A 415 17.00 20.23 -0.60
C ILE A 415 15.68 20.45 -1.33
N PRO A 416 15.23 21.70 -1.53
CA PRO A 416 13.97 21.99 -2.21
C PRO A 416 13.88 21.35 -3.59
N GLY A 417 12.75 20.67 -3.85
CA GLY A 417 12.52 19.98 -5.11
C GLY A 417 13.22 18.64 -5.28
N SER A 418 13.77 18.07 -4.21
CA SER A 418 14.51 16.81 -4.24
C SER A 418 13.92 15.75 -3.33
N GLY A 419 14.23 14.48 -3.60
CA GLY A 419 13.80 13.32 -2.81
C GLY A 419 12.82 12.43 -3.53
N ALA A 420 12.16 11.57 -2.78
CA ALA A 420 11.21 10.60 -3.32
C ALA A 420 9.78 10.87 -2.85
N HIS A 421 8.86 11.01 -3.79
CA HIS A 421 7.43 11.07 -3.53
C HIS A 421 6.80 9.71 -3.81
N THR A 422 6.21 9.10 -2.80
CA THR A 422 5.79 7.71 -2.88
C THR A 422 4.31 7.47 -2.64
N TRP A 423 3.56 8.45 -2.18
CA TRP A 423 2.19 8.23 -1.74
C TRP A 423 1.19 8.14 -2.88
N ALA A 424 0.33 7.14 -2.78
CA ALA A 424 -0.85 7.04 -3.62
C ALA A 424 -1.86 8.14 -3.31
N GLY A 425 -2.00 8.51 -2.03
CA GLY A 425 -2.89 9.55 -1.52
C GLY A 425 -2.16 10.60 -0.67
N ASN A 426 -2.77 11.75 -0.50
CA ASN A 426 -2.30 12.78 0.43
C ASN A 426 -2.99 12.58 1.79
N TYR A 427 -2.37 11.80 2.65
CA TYR A 427 -2.92 11.52 3.97
C TYR A 427 -2.60 12.65 4.94
N LYS A 428 -3.62 13.20 5.57
CA LYS A 428 -3.49 14.24 6.58
C LYS A 428 -3.18 13.69 7.97
N GLY A 429 -3.09 12.37 8.10
CA GLY A 429 -2.68 11.77 9.37
C GLY A 429 -1.41 12.37 9.93
N ALA A 430 -0.43 12.67 9.08
CA ALA A 430 0.82 13.31 9.49
C ALA A 430 0.64 14.71 10.08
N LEU A 431 -0.35 15.48 9.64
CA LEU A 431 -0.66 16.80 10.20
C LEU A 431 -1.09 16.68 11.66
N PHE A 432 -1.85 15.66 11.98
CA PHE A 432 -2.37 15.47 13.34
C PHE A 432 -1.38 14.82 14.29
N GLN A 433 -0.28 14.31 13.77
CA GLN A 433 0.77 13.67 14.55
C GLN A 433 1.99 14.55 14.78
N GLY A 434 2.02 15.70 14.20
CA GLY A 434 3.21 16.52 14.15
C GLY A 434 4.04 16.26 12.90
N SER A 435 5.31 16.61 12.95
CA SER A 435 6.21 16.58 11.79
C SER A 435 6.61 15.16 11.35
N SER A 436 6.15 14.16 12.03
CA SER A 436 6.48 12.77 11.72
C SER A 436 5.28 11.90 12.04
N TRP A 437 5.20 10.75 11.46
CA TRP A 437 4.36 9.64 11.88
C TRP A 437 4.70 9.16 13.28
N SER A 438 5.23 10.02 14.03
CA SER A 438 5.97 9.83 15.24
C SER A 438 5.19 10.16 16.46
N GLY A 439 4.03 10.41 16.39
CA GLY A 439 3.22 10.30 17.59
C GLY A 439 3.02 8.82 17.82
N PRO A 440 2.55 8.34 18.91
CA PRO A 440 2.15 6.97 19.03
C PRO A 440 1.10 6.71 17.94
N GLY A 441 1.59 6.36 16.78
CA GLY A 441 0.84 5.97 15.62
C GLY A 441 0.11 7.02 14.85
N VAL A 442 -0.30 6.57 13.72
CA VAL A 442 -1.22 7.29 12.87
C VAL A 442 -2.44 7.66 13.69
N GLY A 443 -2.62 8.91 13.86
CA GLY A 443 -3.74 9.38 14.64
C GLY A 443 -3.53 9.33 16.13
N GLY A 444 -2.29 9.31 16.57
CA GLY A 444 -1.97 9.28 17.98
C GLY A 444 -2.73 10.29 18.80
N ALA A 445 -3.02 11.46 18.26
CA ALA A 445 -3.76 12.49 18.99
C ALA A 445 -5.22 12.09 19.26
N TYR A 446 -5.91 11.51 18.31
CA TYR A 446 -7.34 11.24 18.41
C TYR A 446 -7.69 9.79 18.73
N VAL A 447 -6.75 8.90 18.68
CA VAL A 447 -6.98 7.49 19.05
C VAL A 447 -6.42 7.12 20.41
N LYS A 448 -5.71 8.00 21.06
CA LYS A 448 -5.30 7.85 22.44
C LYS A 448 -6.47 8.00 23.42
N GLU A 449 -7.63 7.52 23.08
CA GLU A 449 -8.78 7.64 23.92
C GLU A 449 -9.02 6.38 24.73
N ASP A 450 -9.12 6.56 26.03
CA ASP A 450 -9.47 5.50 26.96
C ASP A 450 -10.99 5.49 27.19
N PRO A 451 -11.73 4.47 26.74
CA PRO A 451 -13.16 4.40 26.97
C PRO A 451 -13.55 4.25 28.46
N PHE A 452 -12.61 3.86 29.31
CA PHE A 452 -12.81 3.76 30.75
C PHE A 452 -12.60 5.10 31.46
N ASN A 453 -11.79 5.98 30.87
CA ASN A 453 -11.51 7.30 31.41
C ASN A 453 -11.84 8.38 30.38
N GLN A 454 -13.11 8.65 30.21
CA GLN A 454 -13.65 9.53 29.17
C GLN A 454 -13.49 11.00 29.51
N ILE A 455 -12.27 11.47 29.66
CA ILE A 455 -11.97 12.87 29.86
C ILE A 455 -12.08 13.61 28.53
N LEU A 456 -12.98 14.58 28.49
CA LEU A 456 -13.25 15.41 27.32
C LEU A 456 -12.29 16.59 27.16
N ASP A 457 -11.40 16.81 28.11
CA ASP A 457 -10.39 17.87 28.01
C ASP A 457 -9.47 17.56 26.80
N PRO A 458 -9.29 18.47 25.85
CA PRO A 458 -8.45 18.28 24.69
C PRO A 458 -7.01 17.87 24.99
N VAL A 459 -6.47 18.34 26.12
CA VAL A 459 -5.08 18.10 26.51
C VAL A 459 -4.94 17.07 27.64
N ALA A 460 -6.03 16.46 28.08
CA ALA A 460 -5.98 15.49 29.16
C ALA A 460 -5.18 14.24 28.70
N PRO A 461 -4.39 13.68 29.61
CA PRO A 461 -3.70 12.41 29.31
C PRO A 461 -4.70 11.29 29.08
N VAL A 462 -4.36 10.38 28.19
CA VAL A 462 -5.14 9.17 27.89
C VAL A 462 -4.31 7.93 28.19
N ARG A 463 -4.98 6.83 28.45
CA ARG A 463 -4.28 5.57 28.70
C ARG A 463 -3.61 5.07 27.43
N ALA A 464 -2.30 4.93 27.50
CA ALA A 464 -1.50 4.52 26.36
C ALA A 464 -1.65 3.03 26.03
N GLU A 465 -2.00 2.21 26.99
CA GLU A 465 -2.10 0.76 26.83
C GLU A 465 -3.18 0.36 25.83
N ASN A 466 -4.38 0.90 25.97
CA ASN A 466 -5.50 0.60 25.09
C ASN A 466 -5.24 1.07 23.66
N VAL A 467 -4.52 2.17 23.52
CA VAL A 467 -4.15 2.72 22.22
C VAL A 467 -3.11 1.85 21.54
N ARG A 468 -2.09 1.44 22.27
CA ARG A 468 -0.98 0.67 21.73
C ARG A 468 -1.43 -0.68 21.16
N GLU A 469 -2.38 -1.34 21.81
CA GLU A 469 -2.93 -2.60 21.32
C GLU A 469 -3.70 -2.45 19.99
N LEU A 470 -4.31 -1.31 19.77
CA LEU A 470 -5.12 -1.07 18.59
C LEU A 470 -4.36 -0.48 17.41
N LEU A 471 -3.30 0.27 17.70
CA LEU A 471 -2.65 1.10 16.68
C LEU A 471 -1.21 0.73 16.40
N HIS A 472 -0.53 0.18 17.37
CA HIS A 472 0.91 -0.06 17.31
C HIS A 472 1.26 -1.49 17.56
N GLY A 473 0.28 -2.29 17.76
CA GLY A 473 0.53 -3.70 17.85
C GLY A 473 1.09 -4.21 16.55
N GLU A 474 1.92 -5.18 16.60
CA GLU A 474 2.31 -6.04 15.51
C GLU A 474 1.10 -6.43 14.67
N GLU A 475 -0.03 -6.40 15.28
CA GLU A 475 -1.30 -6.74 14.70
C GLU A 475 -1.77 -5.81 13.59
N MET A 476 -1.54 -4.51 13.70
CA MET A 476 -1.90 -3.61 12.61
C MET A 476 -1.10 -3.89 11.35
N SER A 477 0.17 -4.16 11.47
CA SER A 477 1.02 -4.53 10.35
C SER A 477 0.48 -5.74 9.59
N TYR A 478 -0.05 -6.69 10.33
CA TYR A 478 -0.60 -7.92 9.74
C TYR A 478 -2.01 -7.77 9.24
N TRP A 479 -2.82 -7.01 9.92
CA TRP A 479 -4.18 -6.71 9.53
C TRP A 479 -4.22 -5.87 8.26
N GLY A 480 -3.30 -4.97 8.12
CA GLY A 480 -3.15 -4.17 6.93
C GLY A 480 -2.76 -4.93 5.67
N MET A 481 -2.44 -6.20 5.78
CA MET A 481 -2.19 -7.08 4.64
C MET A 481 -3.47 -7.64 4.03
N GLY A 482 -4.57 -6.97 4.20
CA GLY A 482 -5.82 -7.24 3.52
C GLY A 482 -6.41 -8.60 3.82
N ASP A 483 -6.33 -9.50 2.91
CA ASP A 483 -6.98 -10.81 2.96
C ASP A 483 -6.41 -11.74 4.04
N ARG A 484 -5.32 -11.39 4.59
CA ARG A 484 -4.58 -12.22 5.54
C ARG A 484 -5.38 -12.63 6.76
N PRO A 485 -6.11 -11.72 7.43
CA PRO A 485 -6.95 -12.09 8.55
C PRO A 485 -7.94 -13.20 8.20
N PHE A 486 -8.42 -13.20 6.97
CA PHE A 486 -9.39 -14.18 6.49
C PHE A 486 -8.76 -15.50 6.10
N ILE A 487 -7.57 -15.44 5.54
CA ILE A 487 -6.83 -16.63 5.10
C ILE A 487 -6.29 -17.43 6.28
N VAL A 488 -5.75 -16.74 7.26
CA VAL A 488 -5.25 -17.35 8.47
C VAL A 488 -6.36 -18.01 9.30
N ASP A 489 -7.56 -17.47 9.21
CA ASP A 489 -8.75 -18.08 9.82
C ASP A 489 -9.20 -19.38 9.14
N THR A 490 -8.62 -19.73 8.02
CA THR A 490 -8.96 -20.95 7.29
C THR A 490 -8.05 -22.08 7.75
N PRO A 491 -8.54 -23.05 8.55
CA PRO A 491 -7.72 -24.18 8.97
C PRO A 491 -7.19 -24.95 7.76
N GLY A 492 -5.90 -25.12 7.71
CA GLY A 492 -5.24 -25.87 6.64
C GLY A 492 -4.48 -24.98 5.66
N ALA A 493 -5.09 -24.45 4.64
CA ALA A 493 -4.38 -23.80 3.54
C ALA A 493 -3.66 -22.50 3.95
N GLY A 494 -4.37 -21.57 4.58
CA GLY A 494 -3.79 -20.27 4.93
C GLY A 494 -2.68 -20.35 5.95
N ARG A 495 -2.80 -21.27 6.88
CA ARG A 495 -1.85 -21.41 7.97
C ARG A 495 -0.48 -21.88 7.52
N LYS A 496 -0.42 -22.88 6.66
CA LYS A 496 0.87 -23.34 6.12
C LYS A 496 1.56 -22.27 5.30
N ALA A 497 0.79 -21.49 4.57
CA ALA A 497 1.31 -20.42 3.75
C ALA A 497 1.87 -19.24 4.57
N PHE A 498 1.34 -19.03 5.76
CA PHE A 498 1.72 -17.94 6.65
C PHE A 498 2.30 -18.45 7.95
N THR A 499 3.13 -19.48 7.85
CA THR A 499 3.70 -20.15 9.00
C THR A 499 4.39 -19.21 9.96
N GLY A 500 4.44 -19.65 11.16
CA GLY A 500 5.10 -18.96 12.22
C GLY A 500 4.11 -18.34 13.18
N LYS A 501 4.63 -17.97 14.28
CA LYS A 501 3.94 -17.40 15.41
C LYS A 501 3.38 -16.00 15.15
N THR A 502 3.26 -15.65 13.92
CA THR A 502 3.43 -14.27 13.64
C THR A 502 2.16 -13.51 13.51
N HIS A 503 1.01 -14.17 13.30
CA HIS A 503 0.15 -13.23 12.60
C HIS A 503 -1.27 -13.60 12.78
N MET A 504 -2.04 -12.77 13.29
CA MET A 504 -3.45 -12.80 13.25
C MET A 504 -4.12 -13.91 13.96
N PRO A 505 -3.73 -14.18 15.05
CA PRO A 505 -4.10 -15.37 15.70
C PRO A 505 -5.41 -15.28 16.45
N SER A 506 -6.29 -14.40 16.08
CA SER A 506 -7.63 -14.40 16.64
C SER A 506 -8.65 -14.80 15.58
N PRO A 507 -9.51 -15.79 15.88
CA PRO A 507 -10.59 -16.19 15.00
C PRO A 507 -11.53 -15.03 14.67
N THR A 508 -12.14 -15.05 13.48
CA THR A 508 -13.07 -14.01 13.05
C THR A 508 -14.52 -14.46 13.26
N LYS A 509 -15.27 -13.72 14.08
CA LYS A 509 -16.69 -13.95 14.34
C LYS A 509 -17.59 -12.79 13.99
N VAL A 510 -17.01 -11.58 13.94
CA VAL A 510 -17.67 -10.40 13.43
C VAL A 510 -16.76 -9.74 12.40
N ILE A 511 -17.30 -9.34 11.29
CA ILE A 511 -16.69 -8.39 10.37
C ILE A 511 -17.64 -7.20 10.24
N TRP A 512 -17.12 -6.01 10.45
CA TRP A 512 -17.84 -4.77 10.22
C TRP A 512 -17.05 -3.93 9.23
N TYR A 513 -17.54 -3.83 8.01
CA TYR A 513 -16.97 -2.98 6.97
C TYR A 513 -17.50 -1.56 7.12
N ASN A 514 -16.61 -0.60 7.06
CA ASN A 514 -16.96 0.80 6.92
C ASN A 514 -16.47 1.31 5.57
N ASN A 515 -17.38 1.44 4.61
CA ASN A 515 -17.13 1.92 3.27
C ASN A 515 -16.04 1.14 2.52
N ALA A 516 -15.96 -0.16 2.76
CA ALA A 516 -15.01 -1.05 2.11
C ALA A 516 -15.75 -2.12 1.32
N ASN A 517 -15.58 -2.14 0.01
CA ASN A 517 -16.07 -3.22 -0.82
C ASN A 517 -15.07 -4.38 -0.85
N LEU A 518 -14.95 -5.06 0.29
CA LEU A 518 -13.91 -6.06 0.51
C LEU A 518 -13.93 -7.18 -0.52
N LEU A 519 -15.11 -7.72 -0.85
CA LEU A 519 -15.20 -8.83 -1.80
C LEU A 519 -14.70 -8.48 -3.21
N ASN A 520 -14.70 -7.20 -3.55
CA ASN A 520 -14.16 -6.74 -4.82
C ASN A 520 -12.69 -6.33 -4.74
N GLN A 521 -12.17 -6.15 -3.54
CA GLN A 521 -10.78 -5.74 -3.31
C GLN A 521 -9.92 -6.89 -2.80
N ALA A 522 -10.53 -7.83 -2.08
CA ALA A 522 -9.79 -8.93 -1.48
C ALA A 522 -9.28 -9.91 -2.52
N LYS A 523 -8.07 -10.38 -2.29
CA LYS A 523 -7.54 -11.56 -2.96
C LYS A 523 -8.18 -12.80 -2.36
N TRP A 524 -8.13 -13.92 -3.09
CA TRP A 524 -8.57 -15.19 -2.55
C TRP A 524 -10.07 -15.21 -2.18
N ILE A 525 -10.89 -14.52 -2.94
CA ILE A 525 -12.35 -14.42 -2.76
C ILE A 525 -12.99 -15.79 -2.55
N TYR A 526 -12.50 -16.82 -3.22
CA TYR A 526 -12.99 -18.17 -3.05
C TYR A 526 -12.88 -18.66 -1.60
N HIS A 527 -11.69 -18.55 -1.01
CA HIS A 527 -11.51 -18.93 0.39
C HIS A 527 -12.37 -18.10 1.32
N LEU A 528 -12.49 -16.81 1.05
CA LEU A 528 -13.34 -15.94 1.83
C LEU A 528 -14.78 -16.40 1.81
N LEU A 529 -15.34 -16.66 0.64
CA LEU A 529 -16.74 -17.05 0.47
C LEU A 529 -17.03 -18.47 0.98
N VAL A 530 -16.11 -19.41 0.75
CA VAL A 530 -16.36 -20.84 1.01
C VAL A 530 -15.92 -21.26 2.41
N ASN A 531 -14.80 -20.75 2.87
CA ASN A 531 -14.15 -21.25 4.08
C ASN A 531 -14.25 -20.29 5.26
N VAL A 532 -14.34 -18.99 5.02
CA VAL A 532 -14.31 -17.96 6.07
C VAL A 532 -15.70 -17.44 6.40
N ASN A 533 -16.43 -16.92 5.41
CA ASN A 533 -17.76 -16.35 5.63
C ASN A 533 -18.73 -17.29 6.37
N PRO A 534 -18.78 -18.60 6.11
CA PRO A 534 -19.64 -19.51 6.85
C PRO A 534 -19.31 -19.63 8.34
N LYS A 535 -18.10 -19.25 8.77
CA LYS A 535 -17.69 -19.29 10.17
C LYS A 535 -17.95 -17.99 10.91
N ILE A 536 -18.26 -16.92 10.20
CA ILE A 536 -18.51 -15.60 10.77
C ILE A 536 -19.97 -15.51 11.21
N ASP A 537 -20.19 -15.12 12.45
CA ASP A 537 -21.52 -15.07 13.05
C ASP A 537 -22.28 -13.78 12.69
N LEU A 538 -21.55 -12.71 12.33
CA LEU A 538 -22.16 -11.44 11.96
C LEU A 538 -21.26 -10.68 10.98
N ILE A 539 -21.80 -10.36 9.81
CA ILE A 539 -21.17 -9.48 8.82
C ILE A 539 -22.02 -8.22 8.68
N VAL A 540 -21.40 -7.08 8.92
CA VAL A 540 -22.01 -5.75 8.83
C VAL A 540 -21.32 -4.96 7.73
N ASP A 541 -22.08 -4.38 6.82
CA ASP A 541 -21.58 -3.44 5.81
C ASP A 541 -22.22 -2.06 6.00
N GLN A 542 -21.40 -1.10 6.35
CA GLN A 542 -21.77 0.30 6.44
C GLN A 542 -21.30 0.97 5.15
N GLN A 543 -22.25 1.29 4.26
CA GLN A 543 -21.90 1.58 2.88
C GLN A 543 -22.83 2.63 2.27
N VAL A 544 -22.30 3.41 1.35
CA VAL A 544 -23.03 4.44 0.60
C VAL A 544 -23.77 3.89 -0.60
N GLU A 545 -23.36 2.74 -1.10
CA GLU A 545 -23.95 2.08 -2.27
C GLU A 545 -24.06 0.57 -2.07
N TRP A 546 -24.93 -0.07 -2.81
CA TRP A 546 -25.07 -1.53 -2.77
C TRP A 546 -23.94 -2.20 -3.53
N THR A 547 -23.06 -2.88 -2.80
CA THR A 547 -21.87 -3.54 -3.33
C THR A 547 -21.96 -5.06 -3.24
N GLY A 548 -21.00 -5.77 -3.82
CA GLY A 548 -20.86 -7.21 -3.62
C GLY A 548 -20.65 -7.56 -2.14
N SER A 549 -19.95 -6.74 -1.38
CA SER A 549 -19.79 -6.94 0.07
C SER A 549 -21.12 -6.77 0.81
N ALA A 550 -21.91 -5.77 0.47
CA ALA A 550 -23.25 -5.57 1.03
C ALA A 550 -24.15 -6.78 0.76
N GLU A 551 -24.06 -7.35 -0.43
CA GLU A 551 -24.88 -8.52 -0.80
C GLU A 551 -24.60 -9.76 0.04
N TYR A 552 -23.37 -9.91 0.52
CA TYR A 552 -22.96 -11.02 1.40
C TYR A 552 -22.96 -10.68 2.89
N SER A 553 -23.49 -9.51 3.25
CA SER A 553 -23.59 -9.08 4.65
C SER A 553 -24.93 -9.47 5.27
N ASP A 554 -24.94 -9.60 6.60
CA ASP A 554 -26.15 -9.88 7.38
C ASP A 554 -26.95 -8.61 7.66
N VAL A 555 -26.23 -7.51 7.87
CA VAL A 555 -26.81 -6.18 8.13
C VAL A 555 -26.13 -5.16 7.24
N VAL A 556 -26.91 -4.39 6.49
CA VAL A 556 -26.43 -3.29 5.65
C VAL A 556 -26.96 -1.99 6.23
N LEU A 557 -26.04 -1.07 6.53
CA LEU A 557 -26.30 0.24 7.12
C LEU A 557 -26.01 1.33 6.09
N PRO A 558 -27.01 2.07 5.61
CA PRO A 558 -26.82 3.09 4.60
C PRO A 558 -26.10 4.31 5.20
N ALA A 559 -24.91 4.60 4.65
CA ALA A 559 -24.11 5.77 5.01
C ALA A 559 -24.34 6.94 4.07
N ASN A 560 -24.16 8.16 4.57
CA ASN A 560 -24.20 9.37 3.78
C ASN A 560 -22.94 9.49 2.91
N THR A 561 -23.08 10.10 1.75
CA THR A 561 -21.95 10.60 0.98
C THR A 561 -21.38 11.88 1.64
N TRP A 562 -20.19 12.28 1.26
CA TRP A 562 -19.60 13.55 1.77
C TRP A 562 -20.45 14.78 1.41
N LEU A 563 -21.22 14.74 0.34
CA LEU A 563 -22.15 15.82 -0.04
C LEU A 563 -23.39 15.88 0.86
N GLU A 564 -23.68 14.81 1.57
CA GLU A 564 -24.85 14.64 2.42
C GLU A 564 -24.54 14.67 3.90
N PHE A 565 -23.27 14.87 4.30
CA PHE A 565 -22.88 14.92 5.71
C PHE A 565 -23.64 16.04 6.43
N GLN A 566 -24.38 15.64 7.45
CA GLN A 566 -25.18 16.56 8.25
C GLN A 566 -24.39 17.21 9.38
N THR A 567 -23.25 16.63 9.70
CA THR A 567 -22.35 17.14 10.74
C THR A 567 -21.01 17.54 10.13
N LEU A 568 -20.25 18.39 10.82
CA LEU A 568 -18.91 18.75 10.39
C LEU A 568 -17.97 17.56 10.46
N GLU A 569 -17.06 17.52 9.49
CA GLU A 569 -16.01 16.52 9.40
C GLU A 569 -14.69 17.19 8.99
N CYS A 570 -13.59 16.64 9.43
CA CYS A 570 -12.27 17.10 9.03
C CYS A 570 -11.68 16.19 7.97
N GLY A 571 -11.15 16.76 6.90
CA GLY A 571 -10.53 16.03 5.81
C GLY A 571 -9.39 15.13 6.24
N GLY A 572 -9.58 13.83 6.16
CA GLY A 572 -8.52 12.84 6.41
C GLY A 572 -7.54 12.71 5.25
N SER A 573 -7.94 13.13 4.05
CA SER A 573 -7.10 13.15 2.86
C SER A 573 -7.54 14.29 1.95
N CYS A 574 -6.64 15.20 1.68
CA CYS A 574 -6.84 16.29 0.74
C CYS A 574 -5.48 16.75 0.20
N SER A 575 -5.49 17.62 -0.80
CA SER A 575 -4.25 18.16 -1.34
C SER A 575 -3.49 18.95 -0.29
N ASN A 576 -2.18 18.74 -0.22
CA ASN A 576 -1.31 19.59 0.56
C ASN A 576 -1.24 20.98 -0.10
N PRO A 577 -1.07 22.02 0.65
CA PRO A 577 -0.89 22.10 2.09
C PRO A 577 -2.17 22.43 2.89
N PHE A 578 -3.32 22.00 2.45
CA PHE A 578 -4.59 22.39 3.05
C PHE A 578 -5.09 21.43 4.13
N LEU A 579 -5.60 21.97 5.19
CA LEU A 579 -6.49 21.33 6.14
C LEU A 579 -7.92 21.80 5.82
N GLN A 580 -8.84 20.87 5.67
CA GLN A 580 -10.22 21.16 5.32
C GLN A 580 -11.19 20.64 6.37
N ILE A 581 -12.17 21.47 6.71
CA ILE A 581 -13.34 21.06 7.45
C ILE A 581 -14.54 21.23 6.51
N TRP A 582 -15.31 20.19 6.35
CA TRP A 582 -16.50 20.18 5.51
C TRP A 582 -17.68 19.51 6.22
N GLY A 583 -18.81 19.44 5.56
CA GLY A 583 -20.03 18.86 6.12
C GLY A 583 -21.00 19.95 6.57
N GLY A 584 -21.99 19.59 7.35
CA GLY A 584 -23.09 20.49 7.66
C GLY A 584 -23.83 20.90 6.40
N SER A 585 -23.88 20.00 5.40
CA SER A 585 -24.39 20.25 4.05
C SER A 585 -25.87 20.63 4.10
N GLY A 586 -26.27 21.57 3.24
CA GLY A 586 -27.67 21.84 2.97
C GLY A 586 -28.40 20.75 2.17
N ILE A 587 -27.63 19.76 1.68
CA ILE A 587 -28.20 18.62 0.95
C ILE A 587 -28.68 17.61 1.98
N LYS A 588 -29.97 17.31 1.93
CA LYS A 588 -30.54 16.28 2.81
C LYS A 588 -30.07 14.90 2.38
N PRO A 589 -29.82 14.00 3.34
CA PRO A 589 -29.51 12.61 3.06
C PRO A 589 -30.61 11.98 2.21
N LEU A 590 -30.22 11.17 1.26
CA LEU A 590 -31.17 10.35 0.52
C LEU A 590 -31.76 9.30 1.45
N TYR A 591 -33.07 9.22 1.42
CA TYR A 591 -33.86 8.31 2.27
C TYR A 591 -33.57 8.56 3.76
N ASP A 592 -33.12 7.56 4.49
CA ASP A 592 -32.84 7.60 5.92
C ASP A 592 -31.37 7.20 6.22
N SER A 593 -30.44 7.53 5.33
CA SER A 593 -29.01 7.31 5.55
C SER A 593 -28.45 8.22 6.65
N LYS A 594 -27.33 7.86 7.24
CA LYS A 594 -26.71 8.56 8.37
C LYS A 594 -25.22 8.78 8.11
N ASP A 595 -24.67 9.78 8.75
CA ASP A 595 -23.21 9.96 8.78
C ASP A 595 -22.54 8.77 9.47
N ASP A 596 -21.35 8.39 9.01
CA ASP A 596 -20.62 7.22 9.53
C ASP A 596 -20.42 7.25 11.04
N GLY A 597 -20.00 8.40 11.58
CA GLY A 597 -19.86 8.60 13.01
C GLY A 597 -21.18 8.47 13.78
N MET A 598 -22.29 8.91 13.18
CA MET A 598 -23.61 8.76 13.77
C MET A 598 -24.04 7.30 13.86
N ILE A 599 -23.71 6.48 12.86
CA ILE A 599 -24.02 5.04 12.88
C ILE A 599 -23.33 4.36 14.07
N PHE A 600 -22.04 4.63 14.26
CA PHE A 600 -21.32 4.12 15.44
C PHE A 600 -21.94 4.60 16.74
N ALA A 601 -22.31 5.89 16.81
CA ALA A 601 -22.93 6.48 17.99
C ALA A 601 -24.29 5.83 18.33
N LEU A 602 -25.11 5.56 17.35
CA LEU A 602 -26.41 4.89 17.53
C LEU A 602 -26.25 3.46 18.07
N VAL A 603 -25.32 2.67 17.51
CA VAL A 603 -25.05 1.32 18.03
C VAL A 603 -24.52 1.38 19.45
N SER A 604 -23.62 2.35 19.72
CA SER A 604 -23.07 2.54 21.07
C SER A 604 -24.14 2.95 22.09
N ALA A 605 -25.11 3.77 21.68
CA ALA A 605 -26.24 4.13 22.55
C ALA A 605 -27.08 2.87 22.89
N LYS A 606 -27.28 1.96 21.93
CA LYS A 606 -27.98 0.70 22.20
C LYS A 606 -27.18 -0.24 23.10
N LEU A 607 -25.87 -0.26 22.98
CA LEU A 607 -24.99 -0.99 23.93
C LEU A 607 -25.17 -0.43 25.34
N ALA A 608 -25.23 0.91 25.50
CA ALA A 608 -25.50 1.52 26.81
C ALA A 608 -26.84 1.07 27.38
N ASP A 609 -27.89 1.07 26.55
CA ASP A 609 -29.25 0.67 27.00
C ASP A 609 -29.30 -0.81 27.42
N LEU A 610 -28.61 -1.67 26.70
CA LEU A 610 -28.63 -3.12 26.92
C LEU A 610 -27.70 -3.58 28.04
N THR A 611 -26.58 -2.90 28.25
CA THR A 611 -25.60 -3.24 29.31
C THR A 611 -25.83 -2.47 30.60
N GLY A 612 -26.55 -1.35 30.56
CA GLY A 612 -26.69 -0.40 31.69
C GLY A 612 -25.45 0.49 31.89
N ASP A 613 -24.45 0.39 31.05
CA ASP A 613 -23.22 1.20 31.15
C ASP A 613 -23.31 2.44 30.24
N LYS A 614 -23.56 3.59 30.87
CA LYS A 614 -23.71 4.86 30.17
C LYS A 614 -22.45 5.30 29.41
N ARG A 615 -21.26 4.78 29.77
CA ARG A 615 -19.99 5.13 29.10
C ARG A 615 -20.01 4.83 27.61
N PHE A 616 -20.74 3.82 27.16
CA PHE A 616 -20.95 3.56 25.74
C PHE A 616 -21.60 4.75 25.02
N ARG A 617 -22.62 5.35 25.62
CA ARG A 617 -23.29 6.53 25.06
C ARG A 617 -22.43 7.78 25.19
N ASP A 618 -21.82 7.97 26.37
CA ASP A 618 -21.05 9.16 26.67
C ASP A 618 -19.82 9.29 25.75
N HIS A 619 -19.23 8.19 25.34
CA HIS A 619 -18.12 8.16 24.42
C HIS A 619 -18.42 8.78 23.05
N TRP A 620 -19.65 8.64 22.57
CA TRP A 620 -20.13 9.20 21.30
C TRP A 620 -21.10 10.36 21.47
N LYS A 621 -21.14 10.96 22.67
CA LYS A 621 -22.09 12.02 23.01
C LYS A 621 -22.05 13.18 22.04
N PHE A 622 -20.85 13.58 21.61
CA PHE A 622 -20.67 14.67 20.65
C PHE A 622 -21.39 14.40 19.31
N MET A 623 -21.42 13.18 18.83
CA MET A 623 -22.18 12.83 17.64
C MET A 623 -23.68 12.80 17.89
N LEU A 624 -24.10 12.19 18.99
CA LEU A 624 -25.54 12.10 19.37
C LEU A 624 -26.15 13.48 19.60
N GLU A 625 -25.38 14.45 20.05
CA GLU A 625 -25.79 15.84 20.27
C GLU A 625 -25.58 16.73 19.02
N GLY A 626 -25.07 16.18 17.93
CA GLY A 626 -24.78 16.97 16.71
C GLY A 626 -23.65 17.99 16.89
N ARG A 627 -22.69 17.70 17.73
CA ARG A 627 -21.57 18.58 18.09
C ARG A 627 -20.20 18.00 17.76
N PRO A 628 -19.94 17.65 16.49
CA PRO A 628 -18.67 17.04 16.09
C PRO A 628 -17.45 17.94 16.35
N GLU A 629 -17.66 19.26 16.41
CA GLU A 629 -16.60 20.23 16.70
C GLU A 629 -15.89 19.95 18.03
N VAL A 630 -16.60 19.44 19.03
CA VAL A 630 -16.02 19.08 20.34
C VAL A 630 -14.92 18.05 20.20
N TYR A 631 -15.12 17.05 19.32
CA TYR A 631 -14.11 16.02 19.07
C TYR A 631 -13.01 16.52 18.13
N LEU A 632 -13.37 17.25 17.08
CA LEU A 632 -12.40 17.80 16.14
C LEU A 632 -11.46 18.80 16.81
N ASP A 633 -11.96 19.68 17.67
CA ASP A 633 -11.13 20.61 18.44
C ASP A 633 -10.14 19.85 19.34
N ARG A 634 -10.57 18.73 19.93
CA ARG A 634 -9.67 17.86 20.69
C ARG A 634 -8.56 17.27 19.82
N VAL A 635 -8.88 16.82 18.62
CA VAL A 635 -7.90 16.33 17.65
C VAL A 635 -6.90 17.44 17.30
N LEU A 636 -7.38 18.62 16.94
CA LEU A 636 -6.55 19.76 16.58
C LEU A 636 -5.62 20.18 17.75
N ALA A 637 -6.13 20.25 18.96
CA ALA A 637 -5.37 20.66 20.14
C ALA A 637 -4.26 19.66 20.54
N ASN A 638 -4.46 18.38 20.28
CA ASN A 638 -3.50 17.33 20.61
C ASN A 638 -2.43 17.06 19.53
N SER A 639 -2.52 17.74 18.42
CA SER A 639 -1.54 17.62 17.34
C SER A 639 -0.57 18.80 17.38
N THR A 640 0.73 18.53 17.24
CA THR A 640 1.75 19.58 17.27
C THR A 640 1.61 20.59 16.15
N THR A 641 1.13 20.18 14.99
CA THR A 641 1.01 21.04 13.81
C THR A 641 -0.28 21.86 13.79
N THR A 642 -1.31 21.41 14.49
CA THR A 642 -2.62 22.06 14.51
C THR A 642 -2.94 22.70 15.87
N LYS A 643 -2.02 22.63 16.82
CA LYS A 643 -2.19 23.22 18.16
C LYS A 643 -2.46 24.71 18.05
N GLY A 644 -3.57 25.14 18.67
CA GLY A 644 -4.02 26.53 18.60
C GLY A 644 -5.03 26.86 17.50
N TYR A 645 -5.30 25.89 16.61
CA TYR A 645 -6.41 25.97 15.67
C TYR A 645 -7.68 25.44 16.31
N THR A 646 -8.81 26.07 16.00
CA THR A 646 -10.13 25.61 16.37
C THR A 646 -11.02 25.44 15.15
N VAL A 647 -11.99 24.55 15.24
CA VAL A 647 -12.99 24.37 14.17
C VAL A 647 -13.71 25.67 13.89
N ALA A 648 -14.08 26.41 14.92
CA ALA A 648 -14.75 27.72 14.77
C ALA A 648 -13.90 28.73 14.01
N ASP A 649 -12.61 28.86 14.33
CA ASP A 649 -11.69 29.75 13.64
C ASP A 649 -11.49 29.35 12.16
N ILE A 650 -11.38 28.05 11.90
CA ILE A 650 -11.22 27.54 10.52
C ILE A 650 -12.50 27.79 9.71
N MET A 651 -13.66 27.49 10.29
CA MET A 651 -14.94 27.73 9.63
C MET A 651 -15.22 29.22 9.39
N ALA A 652 -14.71 30.10 10.24
CA ALA A 652 -14.80 31.55 10.08
C ALA A 652 -13.82 32.10 9.03
N GLY A 653 -12.93 31.30 8.46
CA GLY A 653 -11.95 31.75 7.49
C GLY A 653 -10.74 32.50 8.09
N LYS A 654 -10.47 32.34 9.37
CA LYS A 654 -9.35 33.02 10.05
C LYS A 654 -7.97 32.65 9.46
N TYR A 655 -7.83 31.49 8.88
CA TYR A 655 -6.57 30.94 8.36
C TYR A 655 -6.59 30.71 6.85
N GLY A 656 -7.53 31.28 6.14
CA GLY A 656 -7.74 31.15 4.72
C GLY A 656 -9.20 31.34 4.35
N GLU A 657 -9.69 30.55 3.41
CA GLU A 657 -11.11 30.53 3.08
C GLU A 657 -11.93 29.84 4.18
N PRO A 658 -13.20 30.20 4.37
CA PRO A 658 -14.06 29.49 5.31
C PRO A 658 -14.04 27.97 5.11
N GLY A 659 -13.80 27.25 6.19
CA GLY A 659 -13.66 25.78 6.15
C GLY A 659 -12.29 25.27 5.75
N ALA A 660 -11.33 26.14 5.43
CA ALA A 660 -9.98 25.75 5.05
C ALA A 660 -8.91 26.49 5.86
N ALA A 661 -7.81 25.80 6.11
CA ALA A 661 -6.61 26.41 6.67
C ALA A 661 -5.41 25.99 5.83
N LEU A 662 -4.54 26.94 5.52
CA LEU A 662 -3.27 26.68 4.87
C LEU A 662 -2.30 26.17 5.94
N MET A 663 -1.94 24.92 5.84
CA MET A 663 -1.02 24.25 6.75
C MET A 663 0.35 24.16 6.09
N LEU A 664 1.16 25.18 6.26
CA LEU A 664 2.51 25.22 5.74
C LEU A 664 3.42 24.32 6.59
N PHE A 665 3.28 23.08 6.33
CA PHE A 665 3.86 22.00 7.13
C PHE A 665 5.38 21.94 7.01
N ARG A 666 5.87 21.87 5.77
CA ARG A 666 7.27 22.08 5.41
C ARG A 666 7.31 22.80 4.09
N THR A 667 7.76 24.02 4.10
CA THR A 667 7.81 24.85 2.91
C THR A 667 9.23 25.32 2.66
N TYR A 668 9.48 25.72 1.43
CA TYR A 668 10.72 26.34 1.08
C TYR A 668 11.16 27.39 2.13
N PRO A 669 12.43 27.34 2.60
CA PRO A 669 13.47 26.40 2.18
C PRO A 669 13.47 25.07 2.96
N ARG A 670 12.65 24.90 3.98
CA ARG A 670 12.62 23.73 4.87
C ARG A 670 11.73 22.62 4.33
N VAL A 671 12.34 21.76 3.52
CA VAL A 671 11.71 20.50 3.04
C VAL A 671 12.04 19.34 3.97
N SER A 672 11.49 18.16 3.69
CA SER A 672 11.82 16.95 4.45
C SER A 672 13.34 16.70 4.42
N PHE A 673 13.89 16.33 5.58
CA PHE A 673 15.33 16.11 5.80
C PHE A 673 16.22 17.36 5.66
N TYR A 674 15.63 18.56 5.65
CA TYR A 674 16.41 19.79 5.62
C TYR A 674 17.36 19.87 6.82
N GLU A 675 16.88 19.62 8.02
CA GLU A 675 17.65 19.67 9.25
C GLU A 675 18.77 18.63 9.27
N GLN A 676 18.54 17.45 8.67
CA GLN A 676 19.58 16.44 8.56
C GLN A 676 20.75 16.91 7.72
N VAL A 677 20.46 17.59 6.64
CA VAL A 677 21.47 18.01 5.67
C VAL A 677 22.14 19.32 6.06
N TYR A 678 21.38 20.33 6.49
CA TYR A 678 21.91 21.67 6.78
C TYR A 678 22.35 21.83 8.24
N ASP A 679 21.64 21.20 9.17
CA ASP A 679 21.95 21.33 10.59
C ASP A 679 22.74 20.13 11.12
N SER A 680 23.01 19.13 10.28
CA SER A 680 23.73 17.90 10.64
C SER A 680 23.05 17.12 11.75
N ILE A 681 21.74 16.99 11.68
CA ILE A 681 20.96 16.11 12.55
C ILE A 681 20.97 14.71 11.93
N PRO A 682 21.18 13.66 12.71
CA PRO A 682 21.14 12.29 12.19
C PRO A 682 19.80 11.95 11.52
N PHE A 683 19.86 11.14 10.47
CA PHE A 683 18.68 10.53 9.87
C PHE A 683 18.04 9.52 10.84
N TYR A 684 16.85 9.10 10.53
CA TYR A 684 16.03 8.24 11.41
C TYR A 684 16.42 6.74 11.36
N THR A 685 17.54 6.41 10.73
CA THR A 685 18.11 5.06 10.69
C THR A 685 18.92 4.74 11.94
N ASP A 686 19.21 3.47 12.17
CA ASP A 686 20.09 3.03 13.25
C ASP A 686 21.51 3.63 13.11
N THR A 687 21.97 3.85 11.88
CA THR A 687 23.28 4.45 11.64
C THR A 687 23.30 5.98 11.75
N GLY A 688 22.14 6.61 11.83
CA GLY A 688 21.99 8.06 11.72
C GLY A 688 22.28 8.61 10.32
N ARG A 689 22.46 7.74 9.34
CA ARG A 689 22.84 8.05 7.96
C ARG A 689 21.82 7.52 6.98
N LEU A 690 21.91 7.99 5.76
CA LEU A 690 21.25 7.37 4.61
C LEU A 690 21.96 6.03 4.32
N CYS A 691 21.21 4.94 4.36
CA CYS A 691 21.77 3.60 4.25
C CYS A 691 21.58 3.01 2.85
N ALA A 692 22.68 2.68 2.21
CA ALA A 692 22.70 1.82 1.03
C ALA A 692 22.77 0.33 1.42
N TYR A 693 23.26 0.04 2.59
CA TYR A 693 23.53 -1.30 3.11
C TYR A 693 22.69 -1.63 4.34
N THR A 694 22.33 -2.90 4.49
CA THR A 694 21.73 -3.41 5.73
C THR A 694 22.42 -4.68 6.19
N ASP A 695 22.77 -4.75 7.47
CA ASP A 695 23.40 -5.91 8.10
C ASP A 695 22.46 -6.69 9.02
N ILE A 696 21.15 -6.50 8.81
CA ILE A 696 20.13 -7.26 9.50
C ILE A 696 20.26 -8.74 9.12
N PRO A 697 20.27 -9.66 10.09
CA PRO A 697 20.49 -11.09 9.81
C PRO A 697 19.61 -11.65 8.71
N GLU A 698 18.33 -11.31 8.73
CA GLU A 698 17.36 -11.78 7.74
C GLU A 698 17.68 -11.26 6.33
N ALA A 699 18.11 -10.01 6.22
CA ALA A 699 18.51 -9.45 4.92
C ALA A 699 19.77 -10.12 4.37
N ILE A 700 20.74 -10.44 5.25
CA ILE A 700 21.93 -11.19 4.85
C ILE A 700 21.54 -12.59 4.39
N GLU A 701 20.69 -13.27 5.15
CA GLU A 701 20.22 -14.63 4.87
C GLU A 701 19.46 -14.71 3.54
N TYR A 702 18.70 -13.70 3.20
CA TYR A 702 17.99 -13.62 1.91
C TYR A 702 18.82 -13.07 0.76
N GLY A 703 20.06 -12.65 1.03
CA GLY A 703 20.91 -12.05 0.00
C GLY A 703 20.52 -10.63 -0.40
N GLU A 704 19.87 -9.92 0.50
CA GLU A 704 19.33 -8.56 0.29
C GLU A 704 20.03 -7.49 1.15
N ASN A 705 21.18 -7.84 1.71
CA ASN A 705 22.06 -6.89 2.42
C ASN A 705 22.53 -5.74 1.53
N LEU A 706 22.90 -6.02 0.29
CA LEU A 706 23.04 -5.06 -0.80
C LEU A 706 21.75 -4.98 -1.61
N VAL A 707 21.54 -3.90 -2.31
CA VAL A 707 20.41 -3.79 -3.22
C VAL A 707 20.66 -4.65 -4.46
N VAL A 708 19.81 -5.60 -4.71
CA VAL A 708 19.92 -6.56 -5.83
C VAL A 708 18.70 -6.47 -6.73
N HIS A 709 18.85 -6.83 -7.99
CA HIS A 709 17.70 -7.17 -8.83
C HIS A 709 17.30 -8.61 -8.57
N ARG A 710 16.02 -8.82 -8.34
CA ARG A 710 15.37 -10.11 -8.17
C ARG A 710 14.24 -10.27 -9.15
N GLU A 711 14.17 -11.44 -9.83
CA GLU A 711 13.04 -11.72 -10.71
C GLU A 711 11.75 -11.89 -9.91
N ALA A 712 10.80 -11.01 -10.18
CA ALA A 712 9.53 -10.96 -9.44
C ALA A 712 8.73 -12.25 -9.65
N PRO A 713 8.44 -13.04 -8.61
CA PRO A 713 7.79 -14.33 -8.75
C PRO A 713 6.38 -14.23 -9.35
N GLU A 714 5.73 -13.12 -9.20
CA GLU A 714 4.38 -12.88 -9.74
C GLU A 714 4.36 -12.60 -11.24
N ALA A 715 5.47 -12.14 -11.81
CA ALA A 715 5.45 -11.55 -13.15
C ALA A 715 6.76 -11.73 -13.94
N THR A 716 7.48 -12.83 -13.77
CA THR A 716 8.70 -13.09 -14.56
C THR A 716 8.53 -14.22 -15.56
N PRO A 717 9.13 -14.13 -16.77
CA PRO A 717 9.22 -15.25 -17.69
C PRO A 717 10.36 -16.22 -17.33
N TYR A 718 11.26 -15.80 -16.42
CA TYR A 718 12.44 -16.55 -16.01
C TYR A 718 12.22 -17.29 -14.69
N LEU A 719 13.29 -17.88 -14.16
CA LEU A 719 13.26 -18.52 -12.85
C LEU A 719 12.76 -17.53 -11.78
N PRO A 720 11.65 -17.82 -11.13
CA PRO A 720 11.10 -16.93 -10.14
C PRO A 720 12.02 -16.75 -8.94
N ASN A 721 12.00 -15.56 -8.36
CA ASN A 721 12.70 -15.21 -7.12
C ASN A 721 14.25 -15.29 -7.18
N VAL A 722 14.85 -15.52 -8.35
CA VAL A 722 16.30 -15.58 -8.50
C VAL A 722 16.93 -14.19 -8.36
N ILE A 723 18.04 -14.12 -7.63
CA ILE A 723 18.88 -12.92 -7.54
C ILE A 723 19.85 -12.90 -8.71
N VAL A 724 19.90 -11.79 -9.43
CA VAL A 724 20.91 -11.57 -10.48
C VAL A 724 22.17 -11.02 -9.82
N SER A 725 23.12 -11.89 -9.52
CA SER A 725 24.41 -11.47 -8.94
C SER A 725 25.48 -12.55 -9.03
N THR A 726 26.72 -12.12 -9.19
CA THR A 726 27.95 -12.94 -8.99
C THR A 726 28.71 -12.51 -7.72
N SER A 727 28.27 -11.44 -7.08
CA SER A 727 28.96 -10.87 -5.94
C SER A 727 29.19 -11.89 -4.80
N PRO A 728 30.40 -12.01 -4.25
CA PRO A 728 30.66 -12.89 -3.11
C PRO A 728 30.03 -12.37 -1.81
N TYR A 729 29.53 -11.15 -1.82
CA TYR A 729 28.93 -10.49 -0.66
C TYR A 729 27.40 -10.56 -0.67
N VAL A 730 26.81 -11.19 -1.65
CA VAL A 730 25.41 -11.60 -1.72
C VAL A 730 25.36 -13.10 -1.50
N ARG A 731 24.88 -13.53 -0.34
CA ARG A 731 24.96 -14.93 0.10
C ARG A 731 23.60 -15.47 0.53
N PRO A 732 22.66 -15.65 -0.42
CA PRO A 732 21.33 -16.15 -0.05
C PRO A 732 21.41 -17.59 0.45
N ASN A 733 20.66 -17.91 1.49
CA ASN A 733 20.44 -19.25 1.97
C ASN A 733 19.24 -19.86 1.22
N ASN A 734 19.43 -20.94 0.52
CA ASN A 734 18.36 -21.56 -0.25
C ASN A 734 17.57 -22.65 0.49
N TYR A 735 17.94 -22.96 1.71
CA TYR A 735 17.26 -23.97 2.55
C TYR A 735 17.05 -25.33 1.89
N GLY A 736 17.75 -25.63 0.80
CA GLY A 736 17.63 -26.89 0.08
C GLY A 736 16.37 -27.08 -0.75
N VAL A 737 15.58 -26.03 -0.95
CA VAL A 737 14.34 -26.11 -1.73
C VAL A 737 14.60 -25.81 -3.21
N ASP A 738 13.96 -26.58 -4.10
CA ASP A 738 14.00 -26.30 -5.54
C ASP A 738 13.22 -25.02 -5.85
N PRO A 739 13.89 -23.97 -6.36
CA PRO A 739 13.23 -22.69 -6.63
C PRO A 739 12.18 -22.77 -7.74
N VAL A 740 12.25 -23.75 -8.62
CA VAL A 740 11.28 -23.92 -9.71
C VAL A 740 9.93 -24.43 -9.20
N MET A 741 9.94 -25.25 -8.16
CA MET A 741 8.72 -25.80 -7.57
C MET A 741 7.97 -24.80 -6.70
N LEU A 742 8.64 -23.80 -6.24
CA LEU A 742 8.16 -22.87 -5.24
C LEU A 742 6.85 -22.17 -5.56
N GLN A 743 6.68 -21.75 -6.80
CA GLN A 743 5.47 -21.02 -7.19
C GLN A 743 4.19 -21.84 -7.10
N ARG A 744 4.30 -23.14 -7.23
CA ARG A 744 3.14 -24.05 -7.19
C ARG A 744 2.79 -24.47 -5.77
N GLU A 745 3.78 -24.54 -4.91
CA GLU A 745 3.67 -25.14 -3.58
C GLU A 745 3.71 -24.13 -2.44
N VAL A 746 3.81 -22.85 -2.76
CA VAL A 746 3.98 -21.78 -1.76
C VAL A 746 2.91 -21.75 -0.69
N ILE A 747 1.71 -22.21 -1.00
CA ILE A 747 0.59 -22.25 -0.05
C ILE A 747 0.79 -23.34 1.00
N ASP A 748 1.40 -24.44 0.61
CA ASP A 748 1.62 -25.61 1.46
C ASP A 748 3.02 -25.69 2.04
N ALA A 749 3.96 -24.93 1.51
CA ALA A 749 5.33 -24.89 1.98
C ALA A 749 5.51 -23.98 3.20
N ASP A 750 6.46 -24.33 4.05
CA ASP A 750 7.01 -23.35 4.99
C ASP A 750 7.69 -22.25 4.17
N LEU A 751 7.25 -21.03 4.36
CA LEU A 751 7.78 -19.90 3.60
C LEU A 751 9.27 -19.62 3.87
N ARG A 752 9.82 -20.10 4.98
CA ARG A 752 11.26 -20.08 5.24
C ARG A 752 12.03 -21.04 4.33
N ALA A 753 11.37 -22.07 3.84
CA ALA A 753 11.95 -23.02 2.92
C ALA A 753 11.93 -22.54 1.45
N VAL A 754 11.61 -21.29 1.21
CA VAL A 754 11.69 -20.72 -0.12
C VAL A 754 13.14 -20.63 -0.57
N ALA A 755 13.43 -21.23 -1.67
CA ALA A 755 14.79 -21.21 -2.19
C ALA A 755 15.19 -19.80 -2.64
N ASN A 756 16.31 -19.36 -2.10
CA ASN A 756 17.00 -18.17 -2.52
C ASN A 756 18.17 -18.55 -3.40
N ASN A 757 18.08 -18.36 -4.69
CA ASN A 757 19.16 -18.62 -5.62
C ASN A 757 19.78 -17.34 -6.12
N LYS A 758 21.08 -17.43 -6.37
CA LYS A 758 21.86 -16.37 -7.00
C LYS A 758 22.50 -16.90 -8.26
N LEU A 759 22.26 -16.26 -9.39
CA LEU A 759 22.82 -16.62 -10.69
C LEU A 759 23.26 -15.36 -11.45
N PRO A 760 24.30 -15.46 -12.29
CA PRO A 760 24.58 -14.39 -13.25
C PRO A 760 23.45 -14.29 -14.29
N TRP A 761 23.25 -13.11 -14.83
CA TRP A 761 22.20 -12.88 -15.82
C TRP A 761 22.32 -13.82 -17.04
N SER A 762 23.53 -14.13 -17.46
CA SER A 762 23.78 -15.07 -18.54
C SER A 762 23.19 -16.46 -18.33
N GLU A 763 22.99 -16.88 -17.08
CA GLU A 763 22.32 -18.13 -16.73
C GLU A 763 20.82 -17.92 -16.49
N VAL A 764 20.43 -16.82 -15.84
CA VAL A 764 19.01 -16.51 -15.60
C VAL A 764 18.21 -16.49 -16.89
N LYS A 765 18.72 -15.83 -17.92
CA LYS A 765 18.01 -15.71 -19.20
C LYS A 765 17.85 -17.04 -19.99
N LYS A 766 18.53 -18.10 -19.58
CA LYS A 766 18.34 -19.45 -20.13
C LYS A 766 17.23 -20.21 -19.42
N THR A 767 16.77 -19.72 -18.29
CA THR A 767 15.69 -20.35 -17.51
C THR A 767 14.32 -19.95 -18.04
N VAL A 768 13.32 -20.74 -17.73
CA VAL A 768 11.93 -20.46 -18.10
C VAL A 768 11.02 -20.72 -16.92
N ASN A 769 10.16 -19.79 -16.60
CA ASN A 769 9.12 -19.94 -15.60
C ASN A 769 8.18 -21.10 -15.99
N PRO A 770 7.86 -22.03 -15.09
CA PRO A 770 6.88 -23.09 -15.36
C PRO A 770 5.54 -22.57 -15.89
N LEU A 771 5.04 -21.47 -15.35
CA LEU A 771 3.80 -20.85 -15.83
C LEU A 771 3.88 -20.38 -17.27
N TRP A 772 5.03 -19.86 -17.67
CA TRP A 772 5.26 -19.44 -19.04
C TRP A 772 5.18 -20.61 -20.01
N ARG A 773 5.73 -21.77 -19.64
CA ARG A 773 5.63 -23.02 -20.41
C ARG A 773 4.19 -23.53 -20.54
N GLU A 774 3.35 -23.24 -19.55
CA GLU A 774 1.93 -23.62 -19.53
C GLU A 774 1.03 -22.64 -20.29
N GLY A 775 1.61 -21.62 -20.92
CA GLY A 775 0.88 -20.66 -21.74
C GLY A 775 0.40 -19.41 -21.03
N TYR A 776 0.82 -19.18 -19.77
CA TYR A 776 0.54 -17.92 -19.06
C TYR A 776 1.61 -16.89 -19.42
N THR A 777 1.52 -16.35 -20.63
CA THR A 777 2.57 -15.55 -21.27
C THR A 777 2.25 -14.07 -21.41
N PHE A 778 1.15 -13.63 -20.80
CA PHE A 778 0.81 -12.21 -20.75
C PHE A 778 1.01 -11.67 -19.33
N TYR A 779 1.51 -10.45 -19.26
CA TYR A 779 1.51 -9.66 -18.04
C TYR A 779 0.17 -8.96 -17.90
N CYS A 780 -0.57 -9.25 -16.85
CA CYS A 780 -1.81 -8.55 -16.53
C CYS A 780 -1.50 -7.37 -15.62
N MET A 781 -1.64 -6.17 -16.13
CA MET A 781 -1.47 -4.93 -15.37
C MET A 781 -2.80 -4.43 -14.84
N THR A 782 -2.79 -3.88 -13.63
CA THR A 782 -4.01 -3.37 -12.98
C THR A 782 -3.84 -1.92 -12.50
N PRO A 783 -3.60 -0.96 -13.40
CA PRO A 783 -3.44 0.44 -13.03
C PRO A 783 -4.77 1.06 -12.56
N LYS A 784 -4.67 2.09 -11.74
CA LYS A 784 -5.83 2.89 -11.33
C LYS A 784 -6.37 3.72 -12.48
N SER A 785 -7.69 3.86 -12.55
CA SER A 785 -8.38 4.75 -13.48
C SER A 785 -8.72 6.08 -12.83
N ARG A 786 -8.68 7.16 -13.59
CA ARG A 786 -9.14 8.47 -13.14
C ARG A 786 -10.66 8.56 -12.94
N HIS A 787 -11.40 7.67 -13.55
CA HIS A 787 -12.87 7.70 -13.54
C HIS A 787 -13.50 6.71 -12.56
N THR A 788 -12.70 6.01 -11.78
CA THR A 788 -13.18 5.04 -10.81
C THR A 788 -12.38 5.15 -9.52
N THR A 789 -13.04 4.95 -8.41
CA THR A 789 -12.45 4.93 -7.08
C THR A 789 -12.38 3.49 -6.62
N HIS A 790 -11.28 2.81 -6.88
CA HIS A 790 -11.11 1.40 -6.52
C HIS A 790 -12.34 0.55 -6.88
N SER A 791 -12.96 -0.12 -5.96
CA SER A 791 -14.16 -0.94 -6.16
C SER A 791 -15.44 -0.30 -5.60
N SER A 792 -15.41 0.98 -5.29
CA SER A 792 -16.55 1.75 -4.78
C SER A 792 -16.83 2.96 -5.68
N TRP A 793 -18.02 3.53 -5.59
CA TRP A 793 -18.45 4.75 -6.29
C TRP A 793 -18.55 4.66 -7.81
N ALA A 794 -18.33 3.50 -8.40
CA ALA A 794 -18.39 3.38 -9.84
C ALA A 794 -19.85 3.36 -10.37
N THR A 795 -20.82 3.14 -9.50
CA THR A 795 -22.26 3.24 -9.83
C THR A 795 -22.82 4.64 -9.68
N VAL A 796 -22.05 5.58 -9.19
CA VAL A 796 -22.47 6.98 -9.18
C VAL A 796 -22.61 7.47 -10.62
N ASP A 797 -23.73 8.09 -10.99
CA ASP A 797 -24.11 8.42 -12.37
C ASP A 797 -23.00 9.11 -13.15
N TRP A 798 -22.34 10.08 -12.57
CA TRP A 798 -21.26 10.82 -13.21
C TRP A 798 -20.01 9.97 -13.45
N ASN A 799 -19.61 9.08 -12.51
CA ASN A 799 -18.54 8.14 -12.73
C ASN A 799 -18.92 7.15 -13.82
N TRP A 800 -20.17 6.71 -13.82
CA TRP A 800 -20.72 5.83 -14.83
C TRP A 800 -20.63 6.43 -16.22
N ILE A 801 -21.09 7.66 -16.36
CA ILE A 801 -21.12 8.40 -17.64
C ILE A 801 -19.70 8.64 -18.16
N TRP A 802 -18.76 8.95 -17.27
CA TRP A 802 -17.39 9.30 -17.64
C TRP A 802 -16.45 8.09 -17.75
N SER A 803 -16.80 6.99 -17.13
CA SER A 803 -15.96 5.80 -17.16
C SER A 803 -16.08 5.10 -18.52
N THR A 804 -14.94 4.91 -19.15
CA THR A 804 -14.88 4.09 -20.38
C THR A 804 -15.11 2.61 -20.13
N ASN A 805 -15.10 2.17 -18.87
CA ASN A 805 -15.35 0.79 -18.52
C ASN A 805 -16.84 0.44 -18.53
N PHE A 806 -17.67 1.37 -18.09
CA PHE A 806 -19.11 1.17 -18.10
C PHE A 806 -19.72 1.84 -19.32
N GLY A 807 -19.21 3.00 -19.70
CA GLY A 807 -19.79 3.80 -20.74
C GLY A 807 -21.20 4.28 -20.43
N ASP A 808 -21.73 5.18 -21.21
CA ASP A 808 -23.14 5.47 -21.23
C ASP A 808 -23.82 4.33 -22.01
N PRO A 809 -24.73 3.53 -21.44
CA PRO A 809 -25.42 2.47 -22.15
C PRO A 809 -26.27 2.99 -23.32
N TYR A 810 -26.59 4.30 -23.31
CA TYR A 810 -27.29 4.97 -24.40
C TYR A 810 -26.32 5.62 -25.41
N ARG A 811 -25.05 5.72 -25.08
CA ARG A 811 -24.00 6.28 -25.93
C ARG A 811 -23.36 5.18 -26.78
N MET A 812 -24.15 4.62 -27.63
CA MET A 812 -23.73 3.51 -28.47
C MET A 812 -22.94 4.04 -29.63
N ASP A 813 -21.64 4.05 -29.52
CA ASP A 813 -20.73 4.49 -30.55
C ASP A 813 -20.00 3.29 -31.14
N LYS A 814 -20.19 3.05 -32.44
CA LYS A 814 -19.45 2.00 -33.14
C LYS A 814 -17.92 2.18 -33.11
N ARG A 815 -17.42 3.34 -32.69
CA ARG A 815 -15.99 3.59 -32.46
C ARG A 815 -15.53 3.12 -31.06
N GLN A 816 -16.45 2.77 -30.21
CA GLN A 816 -16.17 2.25 -28.87
C GLN A 816 -16.93 0.93 -28.67
N PRO A 817 -16.55 -0.11 -29.37
CA PRO A 817 -17.14 -1.42 -29.14
C PRO A 817 -16.90 -1.83 -27.69
N GLY A 818 -17.91 -2.43 -27.07
CA GLY A 818 -17.85 -2.83 -25.70
C GLY A 818 -18.14 -1.74 -24.67
N VAL A 819 -18.75 -0.63 -25.08
CA VAL A 819 -19.33 0.33 -24.14
C VAL A 819 -20.31 -0.39 -23.21
N GLY A 820 -20.19 -0.08 -21.92
CA GLY A 820 -21.02 -0.71 -20.89
C GLY A 820 -20.43 -1.97 -20.28
N ASP A 821 -19.49 -2.61 -20.94
CA ASP A 821 -18.80 -3.79 -20.43
C ASP A 821 -17.47 -3.45 -19.80
N TRP A 822 -17.03 -4.27 -18.87
CA TRP A 822 -15.67 -4.19 -18.37
C TRP A 822 -14.69 -4.50 -19.49
N GLN A 823 -13.66 -3.68 -19.62
CA GLN A 823 -12.71 -3.77 -20.73
C GLN A 823 -11.32 -4.17 -20.26
N VAL A 824 -10.68 -5.03 -21.06
CA VAL A 824 -9.27 -5.29 -21.00
C VAL A 824 -8.62 -4.71 -22.25
N HIS A 825 -7.66 -3.83 -22.06
CA HIS A 825 -6.89 -3.27 -23.18
C HIS A 825 -5.80 -4.25 -23.59
N MET A 826 -5.66 -4.44 -24.85
CA MET A 826 -4.71 -5.37 -25.44
C MET A 826 -4.10 -4.79 -26.72
N ASN A 827 -2.81 -5.08 -26.93
CA ASN A 827 -2.14 -4.70 -28.17
C ASN A 827 -2.82 -5.36 -29.37
N PRO A 828 -3.17 -4.60 -30.43
CA PRO A 828 -3.89 -5.14 -31.59
C PRO A 828 -3.16 -6.30 -32.29
N GLN A 829 -1.84 -6.25 -32.40
CA GLN A 829 -1.06 -7.29 -33.05
C GLN A 829 -1.07 -8.60 -32.26
N ALA A 830 -0.99 -8.49 -30.94
CA ALA A 830 -1.08 -9.65 -30.05
C ALA A 830 -2.48 -10.27 -30.07
N ALA A 831 -3.52 -9.45 -30.06
CA ALA A 831 -4.91 -9.90 -30.14
C ALA A 831 -5.18 -10.66 -31.44
N LYS A 832 -4.75 -10.11 -32.57
CA LYS A 832 -4.91 -10.74 -33.90
C LYS A 832 -4.22 -12.11 -33.97
N LYS A 833 -3.05 -12.28 -33.35
CA LYS A 833 -2.37 -13.58 -33.29
C LYS A 833 -3.19 -14.65 -32.58
N LEU A 834 -4.06 -14.24 -31.67
CA LEU A 834 -4.99 -15.12 -30.93
C LEU A 834 -6.37 -15.23 -31.59
N GLY A 835 -6.57 -14.62 -32.76
CA GLY A 835 -7.88 -14.59 -33.42
C GLY A 835 -8.91 -13.75 -32.69
N ILE A 836 -8.47 -12.78 -31.90
CA ILE A 836 -9.32 -11.89 -31.10
C ILE A 836 -9.46 -10.56 -31.84
N GLU A 837 -10.68 -10.14 -32.05
CA GLU A 837 -11.03 -8.84 -32.63
C GLU A 837 -11.39 -7.82 -31.53
N ASP A 838 -11.33 -6.55 -31.87
CA ASP A 838 -11.76 -5.47 -30.98
C ASP A 838 -13.25 -5.64 -30.62
N GLY A 839 -13.54 -5.65 -29.33
CA GLY A 839 -14.89 -5.88 -28.83
C GLY A 839 -15.26 -7.35 -28.57
N ASP A 840 -14.41 -8.30 -28.91
CA ASP A 840 -14.65 -9.71 -28.57
C ASP A 840 -14.64 -9.95 -27.05
N TYR A 841 -15.43 -10.91 -26.60
CA TYR A 841 -15.31 -11.44 -25.26
C TYR A 841 -14.08 -12.33 -25.13
N ILE A 842 -13.38 -12.19 -24.03
CA ILE A 842 -12.22 -12.99 -23.66
C ILE A 842 -12.28 -13.44 -22.22
N TYR A 843 -11.61 -14.54 -21.93
CA TYR A 843 -11.20 -14.89 -20.59
C TYR A 843 -9.76 -14.45 -20.35
N VAL A 844 -9.55 -13.80 -19.22
CA VAL A 844 -8.23 -13.61 -18.63
C VAL A 844 -8.10 -14.61 -17.49
N ASP A 845 -7.21 -15.58 -17.64
CA ASP A 845 -7.05 -16.69 -16.72
C ASP A 845 -5.71 -16.64 -16.00
N ALA A 846 -5.72 -16.74 -14.68
CA ALA A 846 -4.56 -17.13 -13.92
C ALA A 846 -4.53 -18.65 -13.73
N ASN A 847 -3.33 -19.23 -13.53
CA ASN A 847 -3.23 -20.66 -13.24
C ASN A 847 -3.83 -20.95 -11.84
N PRO A 848 -4.85 -21.80 -11.72
CA PRO A 848 -5.48 -22.10 -10.44
C PRO A 848 -4.52 -22.72 -9.43
N ALA A 849 -3.54 -23.51 -9.90
CA ALA A 849 -2.53 -24.12 -9.03
C ALA A 849 -1.56 -23.10 -8.42
N ASP A 850 -1.46 -21.92 -9.03
CA ASP A 850 -0.61 -20.82 -8.58
C ASP A 850 -1.37 -19.86 -7.63
N ARG A 851 -2.56 -20.22 -7.19
CA ARG A 851 -3.41 -19.36 -6.38
C ARG A 851 -3.81 -20.05 -5.08
N PRO A 852 -4.05 -19.26 -4.02
CA PRO A 852 -4.49 -19.79 -2.73
C PRO A 852 -5.84 -20.49 -2.75
N TYR A 853 -6.61 -20.37 -3.79
CA TYR A 853 -7.85 -21.11 -3.98
C TYR A 853 -7.64 -22.36 -4.84
N ALA A 854 -6.49 -22.98 -4.68
CA ALA A 854 -6.21 -24.29 -5.27
C ALA A 854 -7.34 -25.27 -4.93
N GLY A 855 -7.76 -26.02 -5.93
CA GLY A 855 -8.87 -26.96 -5.77
C GLY A 855 -10.21 -26.48 -6.33
N TRP A 856 -10.32 -25.27 -6.88
CA TRP A 856 -11.50 -24.91 -7.63
C TRP A 856 -11.66 -25.84 -8.86
N LYS A 857 -12.88 -26.12 -9.20
CA LYS A 857 -13.22 -26.97 -10.35
C LYS A 857 -14.32 -26.31 -11.15
N GLN A 858 -14.42 -26.64 -12.43
CA GLN A 858 -15.50 -26.14 -13.28
C GLN A 858 -16.89 -26.52 -12.78
N SER A 859 -16.97 -27.63 -12.03
CA SER A 859 -18.21 -28.07 -11.37
C SER A 859 -18.58 -27.26 -10.12
N ASP A 860 -17.67 -26.42 -9.58
CA ASP A 860 -17.97 -25.58 -8.43
C ASP A 860 -18.93 -24.46 -8.85
N PRO A 861 -20.02 -24.22 -8.11
CA PRO A 861 -20.94 -23.13 -8.41
C PRO A 861 -20.29 -21.74 -8.47
N ARG A 862 -19.16 -21.58 -7.78
CA ARG A 862 -18.38 -20.35 -7.73
C ARG A 862 -17.29 -20.26 -8.79
N TYR A 863 -17.22 -21.25 -9.70
CA TYR A 863 -16.25 -21.29 -10.81
C TYR A 863 -16.16 -19.96 -11.56
N LYS A 864 -17.26 -19.25 -11.70
CA LYS A 864 -17.32 -17.97 -12.40
C LYS A 864 -16.48 -16.88 -11.73
N ALA A 865 -16.27 -16.97 -10.42
CA ALA A 865 -15.46 -16.01 -9.68
C ALA A 865 -13.95 -16.20 -9.89
N PHE A 866 -13.52 -17.31 -10.49
CA PHE A 866 -12.09 -17.62 -10.69
C PHE A 866 -11.54 -17.17 -12.03
N ARG A 867 -12.40 -16.83 -12.95
CA ARG A 867 -12.02 -16.35 -14.28
C ARG A 867 -12.56 -14.95 -14.48
N LEU A 868 -11.77 -14.10 -15.11
CA LEU A 868 -12.25 -12.78 -15.53
C LEU A 868 -12.77 -12.88 -16.97
N LEU A 869 -14.10 -12.76 -17.14
CA LEU A 869 -14.73 -12.60 -18.45
C LEU A 869 -14.91 -11.11 -18.73
N THR A 870 -14.40 -10.65 -19.85
CA THR A 870 -14.36 -9.22 -20.18
C THR A 870 -14.32 -9.01 -21.69
N ARG A 871 -14.47 -7.77 -22.13
CA ARG A 871 -14.27 -7.41 -23.54
C ARG A 871 -12.89 -6.85 -23.82
N VAL A 872 -12.37 -7.18 -24.96
CA VAL A 872 -11.13 -6.59 -25.46
C VAL A 872 -11.39 -5.19 -26.03
N LYS A 873 -10.49 -4.30 -25.69
CA LYS A 873 -10.30 -3.04 -26.40
C LYS A 873 -8.88 -2.98 -26.96
N TYR A 874 -8.76 -2.79 -28.26
CA TYR A 874 -7.46 -2.59 -28.88
C TYR A 874 -6.80 -1.31 -28.39
N ASN A 875 -5.58 -1.43 -27.92
CA ASN A 875 -4.79 -0.28 -27.49
C ASN A 875 -3.30 -0.48 -27.81
N PRO A 876 -2.77 0.23 -28.81
CA PRO A 876 -1.37 0.09 -29.22
C PRO A 876 -0.37 0.70 -28.21
N ALA A 877 -0.84 1.42 -27.19
CA ALA A 877 0.01 1.98 -26.15
C ALA A 877 0.59 0.92 -25.19
N TYR A 878 0.09 -0.32 -25.27
CA TYR A 878 0.57 -1.44 -24.45
C TYR A 878 1.49 -2.35 -25.25
N PRO A 879 2.55 -2.92 -24.63
CA PRO A 879 3.39 -3.93 -25.27
C PRO A 879 2.60 -5.17 -25.69
N ALA A 880 3.12 -5.91 -26.65
CA ALA A 880 2.41 -7.04 -27.26
C ALA A 880 2.09 -8.18 -26.26
N ASN A 881 2.90 -8.36 -25.23
CA ASN A 881 2.72 -9.39 -24.21
C ASN A 881 2.04 -8.86 -22.94
N THR A 882 1.38 -7.71 -23.01
CA THR A 882 0.74 -7.07 -21.86
C THR A 882 -0.75 -6.92 -22.11
N VAL A 883 -1.54 -7.19 -21.10
CA VAL A 883 -2.95 -6.85 -21.02
C VAL A 883 -3.22 -5.99 -19.82
N MET A 884 -4.11 -5.02 -19.94
CA MET A 884 -4.42 -4.10 -18.88
C MET A 884 -5.90 -4.14 -18.55
N THR A 885 -6.19 -4.41 -17.29
CA THR A 885 -7.50 -4.12 -16.70
C THR A 885 -7.35 -3.09 -15.60
N LYS A 886 -8.27 -2.15 -15.53
CA LYS A 886 -8.18 -1.09 -14.52
C LYS A 886 -8.35 -1.67 -13.11
N HIS A 887 -7.67 -1.07 -12.16
CA HIS A 887 -7.79 -1.41 -10.75
C HIS A 887 -9.13 -0.94 -10.22
N SER A 888 -10.12 -1.72 -10.45
CA SER A 888 -11.48 -1.58 -9.93
C SER A 888 -12.21 -2.81 -10.36
N ALA A 889 -12.63 -3.61 -9.44
CA ALA A 889 -13.42 -4.76 -9.78
C ALA A 889 -14.82 -4.30 -10.26
N TRP A 890 -15.49 -5.13 -10.98
CA TRP A 890 -16.91 -4.98 -11.21
C TRP A 890 -17.64 -4.84 -9.88
N ILE A 891 -18.47 -3.87 -9.79
CA ILE A 891 -19.23 -3.56 -8.58
C ILE A 891 -20.69 -3.99 -8.66
N ALA A 892 -21.14 -4.33 -9.85
CA ALA A 892 -22.48 -4.88 -10.02
C ALA A 892 -22.64 -6.21 -9.29
N THR A 893 -23.79 -6.43 -8.68
CA THR A 893 -24.15 -7.62 -7.94
C THR A 893 -25.08 -8.52 -8.75
N GLU A 894 -25.22 -9.77 -8.37
CA GLU A 894 -26.20 -10.67 -8.99
C GLU A 894 -27.63 -10.12 -8.87
N ARG A 895 -27.96 -9.47 -7.76
CA ARG A 895 -29.27 -8.83 -7.56
C ARG A 895 -29.48 -7.68 -8.52
N THR A 896 -28.48 -6.85 -8.69
CA THR A 896 -28.54 -5.73 -9.64
C THR A 896 -28.75 -6.24 -11.05
N VAL A 897 -28.01 -7.26 -11.46
CA VAL A 897 -28.16 -7.88 -12.78
C VAL A 897 -29.56 -8.44 -12.96
N LYS A 898 -30.06 -9.22 -11.99
CA LYS A 898 -31.41 -9.78 -12.05
C LYS A 898 -32.51 -8.72 -12.07
N ALA A 899 -32.34 -7.63 -11.34
CA ALA A 899 -33.28 -6.51 -11.37
C ALA A 899 -33.35 -5.87 -12.75
N HIS A 900 -32.22 -5.73 -13.45
CA HIS A 900 -32.23 -5.27 -14.84
C HIS A 900 -32.85 -6.26 -15.80
N GLU A 901 -32.56 -7.53 -15.63
CA GLU A 901 -33.12 -8.60 -16.45
C GLU A 901 -34.66 -8.71 -16.33
N SER A 902 -35.24 -8.30 -15.23
CA SER A 902 -36.66 -8.36 -14.92
C SER A 902 -37.38 -7.01 -15.01
N ARG A 903 -36.84 -6.04 -15.73
CA ARG A 903 -37.46 -4.70 -15.84
C ARG A 903 -38.86 -4.74 -16.38
N PRO A 904 -39.79 -3.99 -15.74
CA PRO A 904 -41.20 -3.98 -16.14
C PRO A 904 -41.47 -3.40 -17.54
N ASP A 905 -40.55 -2.60 -18.06
CA ASP A 905 -40.70 -1.95 -19.37
C ASP A 905 -40.38 -2.89 -20.56
N GLY A 906 -40.08 -4.17 -20.27
CA GLY A 906 -39.76 -5.15 -21.30
C GLY A 906 -38.46 -4.85 -22.07
N ARG A 907 -37.72 -3.83 -21.67
CA ARG A 907 -36.38 -3.63 -22.20
C ARG A 907 -35.51 -4.76 -21.71
N ALA A 908 -35.21 -5.62 -22.61
CA ALA A 908 -34.29 -6.66 -22.33
C ALA A 908 -33.02 -6.00 -21.84
N LEU A 909 -32.79 -6.02 -20.52
CA LEU A 909 -31.64 -6.85 -20.40
C LEU A 909 -30.42 -6.06 -20.21
N ALA A 910 -29.66 -6.60 -19.37
CA ALA A 910 -28.29 -6.19 -19.02
C ALA A 910 -27.41 -5.82 -20.24
N ALA A 911 -27.68 -6.38 -21.42
CA ALA A 911 -27.00 -5.98 -22.67
C ALA A 911 -27.16 -4.49 -22.98
N ASP A 912 -28.27 -3.89 -22.63
CA ASP A 912 -28.53 -2.47 -22.86
C ASP A 912 -27.87 -1.58 -21.82
N THR A 913 -27.55 -2.11 -20.65
CA THR A 913 -27.02 -1.35 -19.52
C THR A 913 -25.56 -1.64 -19.20
N GLY A 914 -24.97 -2.70 -19.77
CA GLY A 914 -23.61 -3.09 -19.50
C GLY A 914 -23.36 -3.62 -18.08
N TYR A 915 -24.37 -4.00 -17.32
CA TYR A 915 -24.19 -4.52 -15.97
C TYR A 915 -23.71 -5.97 -15.95
N GLN A 916 -22.67 -6.20 -15.20
CA GLN A 916 -22.14 -7.53 -14.92
C GLN A 916 -21.84 -7.69 -13.45
N SER A 917 -22.05 -8.88 -12.92
CA SER A 917 -21.69 -9.22 -11.56
C SER A 917 -20.26 -9.76 -11.49
N ASN A 918 -19.52 -9.34 -10.51
CA ASN A 918 -18.20 -9.89 -10.21
C ASN A 918 -18.23 -11.40 -9.99
N PHE A 919 -19.29 -11.85 -9.34
CA PHE A 919 -19.44 -13.27 -9.00
C PHE A 919 -19.93 -14.09 -10.19
N ARG A 920 -20.51 -13.46 -11.16
CA ARG A 920 -20.98 -14.09 -12.40
C ARG A 920 -19.85 -14.19 -13.43
N TYR A 921 -19.04 -13.15 -13.55
CA TYR A 921 -18.03 -13.02 -14.60
C TYR A 921 -16.60 -12.95 -14.07
N GLY A 922 -16.40 -13.04 -12.76
CA GLY A 922 -15.12 -12.88 -12.12
C GLY A 922 -14.72 -11.42 -11.92
N SER A 923 -13.51 -11.20 -11.46
CA SER A 923 -12.95 -9.87 -11.29
C SER A 923 -11.43 -9.89 -11.55
N HIS A 924 -10.81 -8.71 -11.62
CA HIS A 924 -9.35 -8.65 -11.71
C HIS A 924 -8.67 -9.31 -10.49
N GLN A 925 -9.33 -9.34 -9.34
CA GLN A 925 -8.83 -10.02 -8.14
C GLN A 925 -8.80 -11.55 -8.29
N SER A 926 -9.58 -12.11 -9.20
CA SER A 926 -9.55 -13.53 -9.51
C SER A 926 -8.26 -13.96 -10.21
N VAL A 927 -7.61 -13.04 -10.90
CA VAL A 927 -6.44 -13.32 -11.75
C VAL A 927 -5.12 -12.81 -11.17
N THR A 928 -5.15 -11.92 -10.18
CA THR A 928 -3.94 -11.41 -9.55
C THR A 928 -3.55 -12.21 -8.31
N ARG A 929 -2.26 -12.36 -8.07
CA ARG A 929 -1.74 -13.06 -6.89
C ARG A 929 -1.97 -12.25 -5.61
N GLY A 930 -2.09 -12.95 -4.50
CA GLY A 930 -2.30 -12.36 -3.21
C GLY A 930 -1.55 -13.10 -2.11
N TRP A 931 -0.22 -13.13 -2.16
CA TRP A 931 0.60 -13.66 -1.09
C TRP A 931 1.86 -12.81 -0.90
N ALA A 932 2.40 -12.84 0.27
CA ALA A 932 3.52 -12.03 0.65
C ALA A 932 4.84 -12.82 0.60
N PRO A 933 5.99 -12.16 0.44
CA PRO A 933 7.28 -12.83 0.46
C PRO A 933 7.56 -13.52 1.79
N PRO A 934 8.28 -14.62 1.77
CA PRO A 934 8.62 -15.40 2.96
C PRO A 934 9.31 -14.60 4.04
N MET A 935 10.28 -13.82 3.70
CA MET A 935 11.06 -12.99 4.60
C MET A 935 10.19 -12.08 5.46
N HIS A 936 9.10 -11.63 4.89
CA HIS A 936 8.22 -10.69 5.56
C HIS A 936 7.07 -11.37 6.30
N GLN A 937 6.93 -12.68 6.17
CA GLN A 937 5.83 -13.40 6.77
C GLN A 937 6.13 -13.91 8.17
N THR A 938 7.37 -14.21 8.41
CA THR A 938 7.75 -15.09 9.49
C THR A 938 8.36 -14.38 10.66
N ASP A 939 8.68 -13.11 10.56
CA ASP A 939 9.42 -12.46 11.59
C ASP A 939 8.95 -11.05 11.92
N SER A 940 8.08 -10.96 12.92
CA SER A 940 7.72 -9.72 13.56
C SER A 940 8.93 -8.95 14.08
N LEU A 941 10.02 -9.65 14.34
CA LEU A 941 11.25 -9.06 14.82
C LEU A 941 11.93 -8.20 13.76
N PHE A 942 11.90 -8.64 12.51
CA PHE A 942 12.40 -7.86 11.40
C PHE A 942 11.63 -6.54 11.28
N HIS A 943 10.33 -6.63 11.26
CA HIS A 943 9.43 -5.50 11.25
C HIS A 943 9.72 -4.50 12.37
N LYS A 944 9.82 -4.95 13.60
CA LYS A 944 10.06 -4.10 14.76
C LYS A 944 11.44 -3.46 14.81
N LYS A 945 12.40 -4.06 14.17
CA LYS A 945 13.79 -3.60 14.26
C LYS A 945 14.23 -2.72 13.11
N VAL A 946 13.63 -2.88 11.95
CA VAL A 946 14.05 -2.15 10.77
C VAL A 946 13.44 -0.77 10.73
N GLY A 947 14.28 0.21 10.52
CA GLY A 947 13.89 1.60 10.42
C GLY A 947 13.19 2.10 11.65
N SER A 948 13.17 1.28 12.66
CA SER A 948 12.39 1.57 13.82
C SER A 948 13.13 2.48 14.72
N MET A 949 13.06 3.61 14.33
CA MET A 949 12.84 4.64 15.27
C MET A 949 11.40 4.55 15.81
N GLY A 950 10.71 3.48 15.55
CA GLY A 950 9.38 3.18 16.06
C GLY A 950 9.26 3.31 17.57
N PHE A 951 10.31 2.99 18.31
CA PHE A 951 10.37 3.27 19.74
C PHE A 951 10.31 4.77 20.07
N VAL A 952 10.70 5.62 19.14
CA VAL A 952 10.61 7.08 19.31
C VAL A 952 9.28 7.61 18.82
N PHE A 953 8.82 7.07 17.74
CA PHE A 953 7.68 7.59 17.04
C PHE A 953 6.42 6.80 17.26
N GLY A 954 6.53 5.65 17.90
CA GLY A 954 5.38 4.80 18.16
C GLY A 954 4.71 4.25 16.90
N PHE A 955 5.34 4.36 15.76
CA PHE A 955 4.87 3.86 14.51
C PHE A 955 5.90 2.91 13.91
N ASP A 956 5.61 1.64 13.99
CA ASP A 956 6.41 0.65 13.32
C ASP A 956 6.20 0.76 11.82
N VAL A 957 7.27 0.99 11.14
CA VAL A 957 7.25 0.96 9.70
C VAL A 957 6.99 -0.45 9.26
N ASP A 958 5.91 -0.62 8.53
CA ASP A 958 5.58 -1.94 8.02
C ASP A 958 6.41 -2.29 6.79
N ASN A 959 7.61 -2.77 7.03
CA ASN A 959 8.42 -3.37 5.98
C ASN A 959 7.82 -4.65 5.41
N HIS A 960 6.76 -5.11 6.01
CA HIS A 960 6.00 -6.27 5.65
C HIS A 960 4.66 -5.93 5.05
N ALA A 961 4.34 -4.67 4.88
CA ALA A 961 3.20 -4.23 4.07
C ALA A 961 3.41 -4.68 2.64
N VAL A 962 3.90 -5.80 2.58
CA VAL A 962 4.25 -6.50 1.43
C VAL A 962 2.98 -6.95 0.83
N ASN A 963 2.73 -6.37 -0.07
CA ASN A 963 2.00 -6.65 -1.20
C ASN A 963 1.28 -7.95 -1.29
N THR A 964 0.15 -7.94 -0.69
CA THR A 964 -0.90 -8.90 -0.99
C THR A 964 -1.68 -8.53 -2.27
N VAL A 965 -1.28 -7.48 -2.97
CA VAL A 965 -2.01 -6.95 -4.13
C VAL A 965 -1.08 -6.60 -5.28
N PRO A 966 -0.33 -7.58 -5.85
CA PRO A 966 0.54 -7.30 -7.00
C PRO A 966 -0.25 -6.65 -8.12
N LYS A 967 0.33 -5.61 -8.69
CA LYS A 967 -0.27 -4.88 -9.81
C LYS A 967 -0.05 -5.58 -11.15
N GLU A 968 0.82 -6.57 -11.17
CA GLU A 968 1.12 -7.36 -12.35
C GLU A 968 1.18 -8.84 -12.00
N THR A 969 0.64 -9.68 -12.87
CA THR A 969 0.74 -11.13 -12.75
C THR A 969 0.76 -11.78 -14.11
N LEU A 970 1.28 -13.01 -14.19
CA LEU A 970 1.21 -13.79 -15.42
C LEU A 970 -0.18 -14.38 -15.62
N VAL A 971 -0.73 -14.19 -16.82
CA VAL A 971 -2.05 -14.67 -17.20
C VAL A 971 -2.02 -15.29 -18.60
N ARG A 972 -3.07 -16.04 -18.89
CA ARG A 972 -3.40 -16.53 -20.23
C ARG A 972 -4.64 -15.79 -20.73
N VAL A 973 -4.63 -15.44 -22.01
CA VAL A 973 -5.77 -14.80 -22.66
C VAL A 973 -6.36 -15.79 -23.66
N VAL A 974 -7.66 -16.00 -23.59
CA VAL A 974 -8.40 -16.94 -24.43
C VAL A 974 -9.66 -16.28 -24.95
N LYS A 975 -9.94 -16.41 -26.24
CA LYS A 975 -11.21 -15.96 -26.81
C LYS A 975 -12.38 -16.70 -26.15
N ALA A 976 -13.38 -15.96 -25.71
CA ALA A 976 -14.58 -16.55 -25.14
C ALA A 976 -15.57 -16.97 -26.23
N GLU A 977 -16.52 -17.79 -25.86
CA GLU A 977 -17.63 -18.18 -26.69
C GLU A 977 -18.52 -16.96 -27.06
N PRO A 978 -19.17 -16.96 -28.20
CA PRO A 978 -20.13 -15.92 -28.57
C PRO A 978 -21.21 -15.78 -27.51
N GLY A 979 -21.54 -14.53 -27.14
CA GLY A 979 -22.50 -14.25 -26.08
C GLY A 979 -21.96 -14.49 -24.67
N GLY A 980 -20.65 -14.69 -24.51
CA GLY A 980 -20.00 -14.90 -23.23
C GLY A 980 -20.10 -16.33 -22.72
N ARG A 981 -19.88 -16.55 -21.42
CA ARG A 981 -19.61 -17.84 -20.80
C ARG A 981 -20.70 -18.91 -20.98
N ASP A 982 -21.96 -18.52 -21.01
CA ASP A 982 -23.09 -19.44 -21.05
C ASP A 982 -23.85 -19.44 -22.38
N GLY A 983 -23.37 -18.71 -23.38
CA GLY A 983 -23.98 -18.61 -24.70
C GLY A 983 -25.41 -18.07 -24.71
N LYS A 984 -25.97 -17.78 -23.53
CA LYS A 984 -27.28 -17.19 -23.33
C LYS A 984 -27.15 -15.82 -22.70
N SER A 985 -25.96 -15.28 -22.75
CA SER A 985 -25.67 -14.05 -22.09
C SER A 985 -26.53 -12.94 -22.66
N VAL A 986 -27.27 -12.31 -21.83
CA VAL A 986 -27.89 -11.02 -22.06
C VAL A 986 -26.86 -9.95 -22.51
N TRP A 987 -25.59 -10.26 -22.41
CA TRP A 987 -24.42 -9.49 -22.82
C TRP A 987 -23.95 -9.88 -24.21
N GLU A 988 -24.86 -10.11 -25.14
CA GLU A 988 -24.43 -10.26 -26.52
C GLU A 988 -23.63 -9.02 -26.93
N PRO A 989 -22.47 -9.24 -27.55
CA PRO A 989 -21.71 -8.13 -28.05
C PRO A 989 -22.57 -7.36 -29.03
N ALA A 990 -23.06 -6.23 -28.68
CA ALA A 990 -23.43 -5.23 -29.64
C ALA A 990 -22.12 -4.86 -30.34
N ARG A 991 -21.80 -5.54 -31.43
CA ARG A 991 -20.55 -5.33 -32.20
C ARG A 991 -20.35 -3.87 -32.60
N SER A 992 -21.36 -3.08 -32.52
CA SER A 992 -21.35 -1.65 -32.81
C SER A 992 -21.54 -0.78 -31.57
N GLY A 993 -21.79 -1.35 -30.40
CA GLY A 993 -22.21 -0.56 -29.24
C GLY A 993 -23.47 0.25 -29.55
N TYR A 994 -24.40 -0.34 -30.26
CA TYR A 994 -25.52 0.40 -30.83
C TYR A 994 -26.78 -0.44 -30.86
N THR A 995 -27.87 0.08 -30.29
CA THR A 995 -29.22 -0.50 -30.37
C THR A 995 -30.09 0.37 -31.29
N PRO A 996 -30.50 -0.15 -32.42
CA PRO A 996 -31.37 0.61 -33.34
C PRO A 996 -32.62 1.13 -32.64
N GLY A 997 -33.01 2.37 -32.92
CA GLY A 997 -34.22 2.99 -32.39
C GLY A 997 -33.99 3.87 -31.15
N HIS A 998 -32.77 3.95 -30.65
CA HIS A 998 -32.38 4.87 -29.56
C HIS A 998 -31.68 6.14 -30.06
N GLU A 999 -31.48 6.29 -31.36
CA GLU A 999 -30.84 7.42 -31.94
C GLU A 999 -31.77 8.63 -31.98
N ASN A 1000 -31.28 9.71 -31.44
CA ASN A 1000 -31.81 11.03 -31.81
C ASN A 1000 -30.97 11.61 -32.98
N GLU A 1001 -31.37 12.74 -33.51
CA GLU A 1001 -30.66 13.37 -34.62
C GLU A 1001 -29.16 13.64 -34.29
N THR A 1002 -28.84 14.02 -33.06
CA THR A 1002 -27.47 14.25 -32.61
C THR A 1002 -26.66 12.96 -32.61
N MET A 1003 -27.24 11.86 -32.13
CA MET A 1003 -26.60 10.55 -32.12
C MET A 1003 -26.37 10.06 -33.56
N THR A 1004 -27.36 10.20 -34.42
CA THR A 1004 -27.26 9.84 -35.83
C THR A 1004 -26.13 10.58 -36.51
N ARG A 1005 -26.02 11.87 -36.30
CA ARG A 1005 -24.92 12.70 -36.83
C ARG A 1005 -23.57 12.28 -36.24
N TYR A 1006 -23.51 11.97 -34.97
CA TYR A 1006 -22.31 11.52 -34.30
C TYR A 1006 -21.83 10.18 -34.88
N LEU A 1007 -22.73 9.21 -35.00
CA LEU A 1007 -22.43 7.90 -35.58
C LEU A 1007 -21.99 8.00 -37.07
N ALA A 1008 -22.54 8.97 -37.80
CA ALA A 1008 -22.10 9.27 -39.16
C ALA A 1008 -20.77 10.02 -39.24
N GLY A 1009 -20.17 10.37 -38.12
CA GLY A 1009 -18.92 11.18 -38.07
C GLY A 1009 -19.12 12.66 -38.38
N ASN A 1010 -20.34 13.16 -38.36
CA ASN A 1010 -20.70 14.51 -38.83
C ASN A 1010 -20.80 15.56 -37.72
N LEU A 1011 -20.52 15.27 -36.47
CA LEU A 1011 -20.59 16.25 -35.38
C LEU A 1011 -19.57 17.35 -35.51
N THR A 1012 -18.40 17.05 -36.05
CA THR A 1012 -17.34 18.03 -36.24
C THR A 1012 -17.65 19.01 -37.39
N LYS A 1013 -18.51 18.63 -38.33
CA LYS A 1013 -18.91 19.47 -39.43
C LYS A 1013 -19.95 20.53 -39.04
N VAL A 1014 -20.65 20.37 -37.94
CA VAL A 1014 -21.65 21.33 -37.46
C VAL A 1014 -20.98 22.59 -36.86
N ARG A 1015 -19.76 22.49 -36.35
CA ARG A 1015 -18.99 23.63 -35.85
C ARG A 1015 -18.19 24.38 -36.92
N GLY A 1016 -18.00 23.76 -38.09
CA GLY A 1016 -17.24 24.36 -39.19
C GLY A 1016 -18.09 25.09 -40.24
N ALA A 1017 -19.41 25.12 -40.08
CA ALA A 1017 -20.32 25.86 -40.94
C ALA A 1017 -20.63 27.23 -40.37
N ARG A 1018 -19.59 28.02 -40.10
CA ARG A 1018 -19.68 29.46 -39.97
C ARG A 1018 -18.72 30.09 -40.91
#